data_23f57344b3aed189070aac10483b6c3e
#
_entry.id   23f57344b3aed189070aac10483b6c3e
#
_cell.length_a   1.000
_cell.length_b   1.000
_cell.length_c   1.000
_cell.angle_alpha   90.00
_cell.angle_beta   90.00
_cell.angle_gamma   90.00
#
_symmetry.space_group_name_H-M   'P 1'
#
loop_
_entity.id
_entity.type
_entity.pdbx_description
1 polymer ?
#
loop_
_entity_poly.entity_id
_entity_poly.type
_entity_poly.pdbx_seq_one_letter_code
_entity_poly.pdbx_strand_id
1 'polypeptide(L)'
;MHLKSIKLAPVVITGAVLGLVCFLQALPSLLPGTSNREESRFDLLQRLESMTYDARVRWAANSSSPYASNLLAAVFIDDADIAAVNNGSLGYRFQFPWPRHLYGRALKELSDQGASMVGFDILFDQLDPGARVELRGSNLMSSDDYFALRLREAGNVVLAAHTEGHLLPAELFRTNVLAIGNIYTQKDPDGVLRRAKAYVDYRNWHPAIQERVRSLNWDLPRARIELNRIAFPRTDGEAADVVPLDRDGFLRFDEDGVLIVNPDGAEPSVPKTAVGAKPYSDTRVWHLGIILAARQLKLDLVHAVIHPDRIILHGSNGLQRSIPVDANGFFYVDWSIKIDDPKRLTTESIVRLIRQSEFREGGQTNFAAKFRDKLVFIGSIGTGGNISDQGTTPLEKQSMLVSQYWNVANSVILGRFVSQSTNATQGLIVLLLGIASAVLTLRLRVLLASFCVLFLVVAYVGLGVALYVQSRYWLPLFLPVAGGLLLPHFSLITYRLVFEQREQRRIKAVFTKIVSPEVVNELLSADQISLGGARRHMTVFFADVRGFTEFTDVSQANAEEYVRSHQLSGKAAADYLGEQAREVLNTVNLYLSVLADTVKKHGGTLDKYIGDCVMAFWGAPLKNEKHALSCVRSAIEAQQTIYGLNQGRFQENKRREKDNITRAIRGQPPLPLLPLLSVGTGINTGEMTVGLMGSNAHILNYTVFGREVNVASRLEGLSGRGHIYISEPTYLEINRSDPVLAGSCIKLSPVTIKGIRQPVAIYEVPWKVSPSRSPAESNLGPAKHSISAPQRPEDIEPSN
;
A
#
# COMPACT_ATOMS: atom_id res chain seq x y z
N MET A 1 6.57 -8.02 -33.66
CA MET A 1 5.77 -7.01 -32.96
C MET A 1 5.81 -7.13 -31.42
N HIS A 2 6.01 -8.33 -30.83
CA HIS A 2 6.06 -8.58 -29.37
C HIS A 2 7.28 -8.00 -28.62
N LEU A 3 8.45 -7.86 -29.22
CA LEU A 3 9.67 -7.38 -28.53
C LEU A 3 9.66 -5.86 -28.24
N LYS A 4 8.94 -5.06 -29.00
CA LYS A 4 8.79 -3.61 -28.74
C LYS A 4 7.80 -3.32 -27.60
N SER A 5 6.78 -4.15 -27.41
CA SER A 5 5.77 -3.99 -26.35
C SER A 5 6.33 -4.27 -24.94
N ILE A 6 7.26 -5.21 -24.82
CA ILE A 6 7.88 -5.56 -23.51
C ILE A 6 8.77 -4.41 -22.99
N LYS A 7 9.43 -3.66 -23.89
CA LYS A 7 10.25 -2.50 -23.47
C LYS A 7 9.42 -1.29 -23.03
N LEU A 8 8.17 -1.17 -23.48
CA LEU A 8 7.26 -0.09 -23.08
C LEU A 8 6.50 -0.39 -21.76
N ALA A 9 6.32 -1.63 -21.39
CA ALA A 9 5.52 -2.03 -20.23
C ALA A 9 5.95 -1.37 -18.91
N PRO A 10 7.23 -1.27 -18.55
CA PRO A 10 7.66 -0.57 -17.33
C PRO A 10 7.29 0.91 -17.31
N VAL A 11 7.38 1.58 -18.47
CA VAL A 11 7.01 3.00 -18.60
C VAL A 11 5.50 3.18 -18.44
N VAL A 12 4.71 2.30 -19.05
CA VAL A 12 3.25 2.28 -18.93
C VAL A 12 2.82 2.00 -17.50
N ILE A 13 3.44 1.01 -16.83
CA ILE A 13 3.16 0.69 -15.41
C ILE A 13 3.45 1.90 -14.53
N THR A 14 4.64 2.51 -14.69
CA THR A 14 5.02 3.69 -13.90
C THR A 14 4.06 4.85 -14.17
N GLY A 15 3.76 5.13 -15.43
CA GLY A 15 2.82 6.18 -15.82
C GLY A 15 1.41 5.97 -15.27
N ALA A 16 0.90 4.73 -15.31
CA ALA A 16 -0.40 4.38 -14.76
C ALA A 16 -0.43 4.53 -13.23
N VAL A 17 0.60 4.06 -12.54
CA VAL A 17 0.72 4.19 -11.07
C VAL A 17 0.78 5.66 -10.66
N LEU A 18 1.65 6.46 -11.26
CA LEU A 18 1.78 7.88 -10.93
C LEU A 18 0.54 8.67 -11.34
N GLY A 19 -0.06 8.35 -12.49
CA GLY A 19 -1.32 8.93 -12.91
C GLY A 19 -2.46 8.68 -11.93
N LEU A 20 -2.57 7.44 -11.42
CA LEU A 20 -3.55 7.08 -10.38
C LEU A 20 -3.29 7.85 -9.08
N VAL A 21 -2.05 7.95 -8.63
CA VAL A 21 -1.68 8.67 -7.40
C VAL A 21 -1.98 10.16 -7.53
N CYS A 22 -1.61 10.79 -8.65
CA CYS A 22 -1.92 12.20 -8.92
C CYS A 22 -3.43 12.44 -9.07
N PHE A 23 -4.17 11.52 -9.67
CA PHE A 23 -5.62 11.58 -9.77
C PHE A 23 -6.28 11.51 -8.39
N LEU A 24 -5.88 10.56 -7.54
CA LEU A 24 -6.38 10.44 -6.17
C LEU A 24 -6.08 11.70 -5.34
N GLN A 25 -4.95 12.35 -5.58
CA GLN A 25 -4.60 13.62 -4.94
C GLN A 25 -5.47 14.79 -5.42
N ALA A 26 -5.79 14.85 -6.73
CA ALA A 26 -6.58 15.92 -7.32
C ALA A 26 -8.10 15.75 -7.10
N LEU A 27 -8.56 14.55 -6.78
CA LEU A 27 -9.98 14.19 -6.72
C LEU A 27 -10.80 15.07 -5.75
N PRO A 28 -10.31 15.43 -4.52
CA PRO A 28 -11.04 16.34 -3.62
C PRO A 28 -11.30 17.74 -4.22
N SER A 29 -10.39 18.21 -5.10
CA SER A 29 -10.55 19.52 -5.75
C SER A 29 -11.45 19.49 -6.99
N LEU A 30 -11.68 18.30 -7.56
CA LEU A 30 -12.50 18.10 -8.77
C LEU A 30 -13.99 17.88 -8.47
N LEU A 31 -14.35 17.58 -7.22
CA LEU A 31 -15.72 17.31 -6.78
C LEU A 31 -16.16 18.30 -5.69
N PRO A 32 -16.33 19.59 -6.02
CA PRO A 32 -16.89 20.55 -5.07
C PRO A 32 -18.40 20.33 -4.98
N GLY A 33 -18.89 19.82 -3.85
CA GLY A 33 -20.32 19.85 -3.57
C GLY A 33 -21.00 18.64 -2.93
N THR A 34 -20.28 17.61 -2.51
CA THR A 34 -20.89 16.44 -1.86
C THR A 34 -20.56 16.39 -0.35
N SER A 35 -21.02 17.39 0.41
CA SER A 35 -20.57 17.62 1.78
C SER A 35 -21.06 16.60 2.83
N ASN A 36 -21.96 15.67 2.54
CA ASN A 36 -22.59 14.88 3.62
C ASN A 36 -22.48 13.33 3.55
N ARG A 37 -21.89 12.72 2.51
CA ARG A 37 -21.72 11.25 2.46
C ARG A 37 -20.36 10.75 1.96
N GLU A 38 -19.51 11.60 1.39
CA GLU A 38 -18.20 11.22 0.85
C GLU A 38 -17.01 11.52 1.78
N GLU A 39 -17.25 12.19 2.92
CA GLU A 39 -16.24 12.42 3.96
C GLU A 39 -15.53 11.12 4.43
N SER A 40 -16.17 9.96 4.29
CA SER A 40 -15.63 8.72 4.86
C SER A 40 -14.56 8.00 4.01
N ARG A 41 -14.51 8.20 2.68
CA ARG A 41 -13.60 7.43 1.80
C ARG A 41 -12.29 8.14 1.47
N PHE A 42 -12.30 9.47 1.36
CA PHE A 42 -11.07 10.27 1.13
C PHE A 42 -10.35 10.65 2.42
N ASP A 43 -11.01 10.49 3.55
CA ASP A 43 -10.51 10.76 4.89
C ASP A 43 -9.24 9.95 5.24
N LEU A 44 -9.05 8.73 4.69
CA LEU A 44 -7.92 7.88 5.05
C LEU A 44 -6.54 8.48 4.67
N LEU A 45 -6.39 9.02 3.46
CA LEU A 45 -5.12 9.61 3.02
C LEU A 45 -4.79 10.86 3.83
N GLN A 46 -5.80 11.69 4.10
CA GLN A 46 -5.66 12.87 4.92
C GLN A 46 -5.37 12.51 6.38
N ARG A 47 -6.03 11.50 6.94
CA ARG A 47 -5.73 10.97 8.28
C ARG A 47 -4.30 10.48 8.40
N LEU A 48 -3.82 9.68 7.41
CA LEU A 48 -2.45 9.18 7.42
C LEU A 48 -1.43 10.33 7.32
N GLU A 49 -1.68 11.35 6.48
CA GLU A 49 -0.83 12.54 6.43
C GLU A 49 -0.88 13.33 7.74
N SER A 50 -2.06 13.50 8.36
CA SER A 50 -2.24 14.15 9.65
C SER A 50 -1.50 13.41 10.78
N MET A 51 -1.47 12.07 10.77
CA MET A 51 -0.66 11.28 11.72
C MET A 51 0.84 11.58 11.57
N THR A 52 1.33 11.76 10.34
CA THR A 52 2.73 12.16 10.08
C THR A 52 3.00 13.57 10.55
N TYR A 53 2.01 14.49 10.44
CA TYR A 53 2.08 15.85 10.98
C TYR A 53 2.20 15.83 12.50
N ASP A 54 1.31 15.12 13.20
CA ASP A 54 1.31 15.02 14.67
C ASP A 54 2.64 14.44 15.20
N ALA A 55 3.22 13.46 14.49
CA ALA A 55 4.54 12.93 14.84
C ALA A 55 5.65 13.99 14.75
N ARG A 56 5.62 14.83 13.71
CA ARG A 56 6.58 15.96 13.55
C ARG A 56 6.37 17.04 14.61
N VAL A 57 5.12 17.35 14.95
CA VAL A 57 4.79 18.27 16.04
C VAL A 57 5.41 17.79 17.35
N ARG A 58 5.18 16.54 17.74
CA ARG A 58 5.77 15.94 18.95
C ARG A 58 7.30 15.97 18.93
N TRP A 59 7.90 15.65 17.80
CA TRP A 59 9.35 15.72 17.65
C TRP A 59 9.86 17.16 17.82
N ALA A 60 9.22 18.13 17.15
CA ALA A 60 9.59 19.54 17.23
C ALA A 60 9.41 20.12 18.63
N ALA A 61 8.36 19.73 19.35
CA ALA A 61 8.12 20.17 20.71
C ALA A 61 9.16 19.64 21.72
N ASN A 62 9.64 18.40 21.49
CA ASN A 62 10.67 17.77 22.33
C ASN A 62 12.10 18.23 21.98
N SER A 63 12.33 18.69 20.73
CA SER A 63 13.57 19.35 20.37
C SER A 63 13.53 20.82 20.85
N SER A 64 14.66 21.52 20.90
CA SER A 64 14.78 22.92 21.38
C SER A 64 14.04 23.91 20.46
N SER A 65 12.72 23.82 20.38
CA SER A 65 11.89 24.79 19.66
C SER A 65 11.89 26.14 20.36
N PRO A 66 12.02 27.27 19.64
CA PRO A 66 11.87 28.59 20.23
C PRO A 66 10.49 28.74 20.85
N TYR A 67 10.43 29.41 21.96
CA TYR A 67 9.23 29.76 22.67
C TYR A 67 9.36 31.19 23.22
N ALA A 68 8.24 31.86 23.48
CA ALA A 68 8.21 33.18 24.10
C ALA A 68 8.50 33.04 25.58
N SER A 69 9.77 32.79 25.92
CA SER A 69 10.21 32.56 27.28
C SER A 69 9.79 33.75 28.17
N ASN A 70 9.33 33.45 29.37
CA ASN A 70 8.92 34.41 30.41
C ASN A 70 7.68 35.26 30.09
N LEU A 71 7.10 35.19 28.87
CA LEU A 71 5.91 35.96 28.52
C LEU A 71 4.59 35.22 28.73
N LEU A 72 4.62 33.89 28.86
CA LEU A 72 3.38 33.09 28.94
C LEU A 72 3.18 32.51 30.35
N ALA A 73 1.95 32.58 30.82
CA ALA A 73 1.53 32.01 32.08
C ALA A 73 0.09 31.47 31.99
N ALA A 74 -0.20 30.47 32.81
CA ALA A 74 -1.54 29.92 32.94
C ALA A 74 -1.95 29.82 34.43
N VAL A 75 -3.18 30.10 34.69
CA VAL A 75 -3.81 29.93 36.01
C VAL A 75 -4.93 28.92 35.85
N PHE A 76 -4.85 27.83 36.58
CA PHE A 76 -5.75 26.72 36.44
C PHE A 76 -6.78 26.65 37.55
N ILE A 77 -7.97 26.18 37.20
CA ILE A 77 -9.02 25.70 38.11
C ILE A 77 -9.01 24.17 37.97
N ASP A 78 -8.43 23.50 38.95
CA ASP A 78 -8.38 22.04 38.99
C ASP A 78 -9.40 21.44 39.98
N ASP A 79 -9.50 20.13 40.04
CA ASP A 79 -10.40 19.43 40.96
C ASP A 79 -10.07 19.69 42.44
N ALA A 80 -8.77 19.94 42.75
CA ALA A 80 -8.34 20.27 44.11
C ALA A 80 -8.78 21.69 44.49
N ASP A 81 -8.73 22.64 43.56
CA ASP A 81 -9.24 24.01 43.78
C ASP A 81 -10.76 24.02 44.04
N ILE A 82 -11.49 23.22 43.22
CA ILE A 82 -12.94 23.08 43.39
C ILE A 82 -13.26 22.47 44.77
N ALA A 83 -12.56 21.41 45.14
CA ALA A 83 -12.73 20.78 46.43
C ALA A 83 -12.37 21.73 47.60
N ALA A 84 -11.32 22.56 47.46
CA ALA A 84 -10.89 23.51 48.47
C ALA A 84 -11.94 24.60 48.76
N VAL A 85 -12.57 25.10 47.69
CA VAL A 85 -13.66 26.07 47.83
C VAL A 85 -14.94 25.42 48.39
N ASN A 86 -15.31 24.25 47.89
CA ASN A 86 -16.50 23.51 48.30
C ASN A 86 -16.42 23.07 49.81
N ASN A 87 -15.23 22.70 50.27
CA ASN A 87 -15.00 22.23 51.64
C ASN A 87 -14.80 23.35 52.65
N GLY A 88 -14.69 24.59 52.17
CA GLY A 88 -14.51 25.75 53.05
C GLY A 88 -13.09 26.00 53.52
N SER A 89 -12.08 25.47 52.80
CA SER A 89 -10.66 25.70 53.14
C SER A 89 -10.23 27.18 53.03
N LEU A 90 -11.02 28.00 52.39
CA LEU A 90 -10.82 29.46 52.24
C LEU A 90 -11.56 30.27 53.32
N GLY A 91 -12.27 29.64 54.27
CA GLY A 91 -13.08 30.32 55.26
C GLY A 91 -14.54 30.54 54.82
N TYR A 92 -14.88 30.20 53.60
CA TYR A 92 -16.22 30.26 53.02
C TYR A 92 -16.48 29.07 52.12
N ARG A 93 -17.72 28.73 51.78
CA ARG A 93 -18.10 27.57 50.99
C ARG A 93 -18.95 28.02 49.82
N PHE A 94 -18.53 27.68 48.60
CA PHE A 94 -19.30 27.87 47.40
C PHE A 94 -19.22 26.62 46.54
N GLN A 95 -20.37 26.24 45.97
CA GLN A 95 -20.40 25.21 44.94
C GLN A 95 -19.99 25.80 43.60
N PHE A 96 -19.41 24.97 42.75
CA PHE A 96 -19.09 25.38 41.38
C PHE A 96 -20.38 25.40 40.51
N PRO A 97 -20.63 26.40 39.65
CA PRO A 97 -19.77 27.54 39.33
C PRO A 97 -19.73 28.57 40.46
N TRP A 98 -18.53 29.08 40.74
CA TRP A 98 -18.29 30.00 41.84
C TRP A 98 -18.89 31.38 41.62
N PRO A 99 -19.24 32.10 42.69
CA PRO A 99 -19.57 33.51 42.62
C PRO A 99 -18.45 34.34 42.01
N ARG A 100 -18.79 35.31 41.20
CA ARG A 100 -17.87 36.10 40.34
C ARG A 100 -16.78 36.85 41.12
N HIS A 101 -17.03 37.23 42.40
CA HIS A 101 -16.03 37.89 43.22
C HIS A 101 -14.75 37.07 43.47
N LEU A 102 -14.80 35.72 43.40
CA LEU A 102 -13.62 34.89 43.53
C LEU A 102 -12.68 35.10 42.32
N TYR A 103 -13.25 35.15 41.12
CA TYR A 103 -12.47 35.49 39.90
C TYR A 103 -11.94 36.92 39.98
N GLY A 104 -12.72 37.85 40.54
CA GLY A 104 -12.30 39.23 40.80
C GLY A 104 -11.12 39.34 41.76
N ARG A 105 -11.07 38.53 42.83
CA ARG A 105 -9.92 38.46 43.76
C ARG A 105 -8.66 37.92 43.07
N ALA A 106 -8.79 36.83 42.28
CA ALA A 106 -7.66 36.28 41.50
C ALA A 106 -7.14 37.31 40.48
N LEU A 107 -8.04 38.00 39.79
CA LEU A 107 -7.69 39.09 38.87
C LEU A 107 -6.96 40.23 39.56
N LYS A 108 -7.44 40.67 40.75
CA LYS A 108 -6.77 41.71 41.52
C LYS A 108 -5.34 41.29 41.86
N GLU A 109 -5.11 40.06 42.32
CA GLU A 109 -3.78 39.57 42.65
C GLU A 109 -2.85 39.56 41.41
N LEU A 110 -3.39 39.14 40.24
CA LEU A 110 -2.63 39.17 38.98
C LEU A 110 -2.24 40.60 38.58
N SER A 111 -3.15 41.58 38.76
CA SER A 111 -2.88 42.98 38.52
C SER A 111 -1.85 43.55 39.50
N ASP A 112 -1.95 43.19 40.78
CA ASP A 112 -1.00 43.61 41.83
C ASP A 112 0.41 42.98 41.58
N GLN A 113 0.48 41.83 40.95
CA GLN A 113 1.75 41.25 40.51
C GLN A 113 2.26 41.80 39.17
N GLY A 114 1.50 42.64 38.48
CA GLY A 114 1.92 43.30 37.24
C GLY A 114 1.75 42.43 35.99
N ALA A 115 0.71 41.57 35.92
CA ALA A 115 0.38 40.86 34.71
C ALA A 115 0.09 41.81 33.54
N SER A 116 0.71 41.54 32.38
CA SER A 116 0.57 42.40 31.18
C SER A 116 -0.83 42.32 30.60
N MET A 117 -1.38 41.13 30.46
CA MET A 117 -2.72 40.86 29.96
C MET A 117 -3.29 39.62 30.64
N VAL A 118 -4.60 39.59 30.85
CA VAL A 118 -5.31 38.45 31.43
C VAL A 118 -6.44 38.02 30.48
N GLY A 119 -6.43 36.78 30.01
CA GLY A 119 -7.50 36.17 29.23
C GLY A 119 -8.23 35.11 30.04
N PHE A 120 -9.54 35.20 30.13
CA PHE A 120 -10.38 34.19 30.74
C PHE A 120 -10.95 33.25 29.69
N ASP A 121 -10.70 31.98 29.83
CA ASP A 121 -11.38 30.89 29.10
C ASP A 121 -12.56 30.37 29.94
N ILE A 122 -13.42 31.30 30.33
CA ILE A 122 -14.61 31.06 31.13
C ILE A 122 -15.71 31.97 30.59
N LEU A 123 -16.86 31.37 30.28
CA LEU A 123 -18.03 32.11 29.82
C LEU A 123 -18.74 32.77 31.02
N PHE A 124 -18.91 34.09 30.98
CA PHE A 124 -19.66 34.90 31.97
C PHE A 124 -20.89 35.50 31.29
N ASP A 125 -21.71 34.64 30.70
CA ASP A 125 -22.89 35.02 29.90
C ASP A 125 -24.10 35.38 30.74
N GLN A 126 -24.13 34.97 32.03
CA GLN A 126 -25.22 35.20 32.96
C GLN A 126 -24.72 35.89 34.23
N LEU A 127 -25.58 36.74 34.80
CA LEU A 127 -25.36 37.35 36.09
C LEU A 127 -25.81 36.42 37.23
N ASP A 128 -25.18 36.55 38.41
CA ASP A 128 -25.51 35.85 39.65
C ASP A 128 -26.02 36.83 40.71
N PRO A 129 -27.30 37.19 40.69
CA PRO A 129 -27.85 38.23 41.58
C PRO A 129 -27.88 37.82 43.04
N GLY A 130 -27.71 36.52 43.34
CA GLY A 130 -27.82 35.99 44.70
C GLY A 130 -26.58 36.14 45.56
N ALA A 131 -25.39 36.17 44.91
CA ALA A 131 -24.13 36.20 45.63
C ALA A 131 -23.71 37.62 45.99
N ARG A 132 -23.29 37.84 47.25
CA ARG A 132 -22.82 39.15 47.76
C ARG A 132 -21.43 38.98 48.39
N VAL A 133 -20.68 40.08 48.40
CA VAL A 133 -19.35 40.16 49.02
C VAL A 133 -19.29 41.37 49.90
N GLU A 134 -18.74 41.19 51.08
CA GLU A 134 -18.50 42.30 52.04
C GLU A 134 -17.07 42.82 51.82
N LEU A 135 -16.97 44.10 51.53
CA LEU A 135 -15.69 44.80 51.43
C LEU A 135 -15.33 45.39 52.77
N ARG A 136 -14.09 45.32 53.24
CA ARG A 136 -13.62 45.87 54.49
C ARG A 136 -14.00 47.33 54.62
N GLY A 137 -14.85 47.62 55.60
CA GLY A 137 -15.27 49.00 55.89
C GLY A 137 -16.28 49.59 54.92
N SER A 138 -16.91 48.79 54.04
CA SER A 138 -17.81 49.23 52.98
C SER A 138 -19.13 48.44 52.97
N ASN A 139 -20.11 48.98 52.24
CA ASN A 139 -21.40 48.38 52.05
C ASN A 139 -21.28 47.00 51.35
N LEU A 140 -22.26 46.14 51.56
CA LEU A 140 -22.43 44.87 50.89
C LEU A 140 -22.64 45.09 49.38
N MET A 141 -21.74 44.56 48.55
CA MET A 141 -21.80 44.68 47.09
C MET A 141 -22.22 43.35 46.45
N SER A 142 -22.86 43.38 45.29
CA SER A 142 -23.10 42.14 44.55
C SER A 142 -21.77 41.50 44.05
N SER A 143 -21.75 40.23 43.94
CA SER A 143 -20.58 39.48 43.41
C SER A 143 -20.22 39.92 41.99
N ASP A 144 -21.22 40.17 41.16
CA ASP A 144 -21.08 40.62 39.77
C ASP A 144 -20.52 42.05 39.68
N ASP A 145 -21.03 42.98 40.51
CA ASP A 145 -20.52 44.37 40.56
C ASP A 145 -19.07 44.41 41.03
N TYR A 146 -18.70 43.52 41.98
CA TYR A 146 -17.33 43.43 42.45
C TYR A 146 -16.43 42.96 41.29
N PHE A 147 -16.84 41.92 40.55
CA PHE A 147 -16.06 41.47 39.42
C PHE A 147 -15.96 42.52 38.31
N ALA A 148 -17.07 43.19 37.97
CA ALA A 148 -17.05 44.28 36.99
C ALA A 148 -16.13 45.46 37.41
N LEU A 149 -16.11 45.80 38.70
CA LEU A 149 -15.17 46.77 39.24
C LEU A 149 -13.71 46.34 39.02
N ARG A 150 -13.38 45.05 39.34
CA ARG A 150 -12.02 44.56 39.16
C ARG A 150 -11.62 44.45 37.69
N LEU A 151 -12.54 44.13 36.78
CA LEU A 151 -12.32 44.15 35.33
C LEU A 151 -11.93 45.57 34.85
N ARG A 152 -12.67 46.57 35.28
CA ARG A 152 -12.41 47.97 34.93
C ARG A 152 -11.08 48.48 35.51
N GLU A 153 -10.80 48.20 36.80
CA GLU A 153 -9.56 48.59 37.45
C GLU A 153 -8.31 47.94 36.78
N ALA A 154 -8.42 46.66 36.39
CA ALA A 154 -7.32 46.00 35.70
C ALA A 154 -7.10 46.57 34.30
N GLY A 155 -8.14 46.86 33.52
CA GLY A 155 -8.10 47.51 32.21
C GLY A 155 -7.39 46.71 31.11
N ASN A 156 -6.84 45.51 31.43
CA ASN A 156 -6.04 44.65 30.54
C ASN A 156 -6.66 43.23 30.40
N VAL A 157 -7.99 43.11 30.55
CA VAL A 157 -8.68 41.83 30.58
C VAL A 157 -9.39 41.55 29.26
N VAL A 158 -9.34 40.30 28.82
CA VAL A 158 -10.09 39.77 27.69
C VAL A 158 -10.98 38.61 28.19
N LEU A 159 -12.31 38.74 28.00
CA LEU A 159 -13.24 37.67 28.35
C LEU A 159 -13.56 36.76 27.15
N ALA A 160 -13.83 35.51 27.44
CA ALA A 160 -14.26 34.52 26.46
C ALA A 160 -15.62 34.82 25.85
N ALA A 161 -15.77 34.63 24.57
CA ALA A 161 -17.00 34.63 23.81
C ALA A 161 -17.04 33.37 22.91
N HIS A 162 -18.17 32.68 22.93
CA HIS A 162 -18.43 31.56 22.01
C HIS A 162 -19.39 32.06 20.92
N THR A 163 -18.84 32.69 19.90
CA THR A 163 -19.59 33.44 18.90
C THR A 163 -20.51 32.57 18.04
N GLU A 164 -20.12 31.33 17.73
CA GLU A 164 -20.97 30.39 16.97
C GLU A 164 -22.15 29.87 17.82
N GLY A 165 -21.99 29.78 19.14
CA GLY A 165 -23.07 29.50 20.08
C GLY A 165 -23.86 30.71 20.55
N HIS A 166 -23.55 31.91 20.00
CA HIS A 166 -24.15 33.19 20.42
C HIS A 166 -24.01 33.50 21.92
N LEU A 167 -23.00 32.94 22.58
CA LEU A 167 -22.71 33.17 23.98
C LEU A 167 -21.68 34.30 24.14
N LEU A 168 -22.13 35.44 24.54
CA LEU A 168 -21.29 36.62 24.84
C LEU A 168 -21.30 36.88 26.34
N PRO A 169 -20.25 37.50 26.92
CA PRO A 169 -20.26 37.94 28.28
C PRO A 169 -21.44 38.90 28.53
N ALA A 170 -22.03 38.82 29.73
CA ALA A 170 -23.10 39.72 30.14
C ALA A 170 -22.67 41.19 29.96
N GLU A 171 -23.61 42.07 29.63
CA GLU A 171 -23.32 43.44 29.27
C GLU A 171 -22.52 44.17 30.36
N LEU A 172 -22.85 43.94 31.64
CA LEU A 172 -22.12 44.43 32.78
C LEU A 172 -20.61 44.15 32.71
N PHE A 173 -20.23 42.95 32.28
CA PHE A 173 -18.81 42.56 32.17
C PHE A 173 -18.19 43.05 30.86
N ARG A 174 -18.93 42.95 29.76
CA ARG A 174 -18.48 43.34 28.43
C ARG A 174 -18.09 44.81 28.31
N THR A 175 -18.81 45.69 29.01
CA THR A 175 -18.53 47.11 29.02
C THR A 175 -17.33 47.50 29.89
N ASN A 176 -16.85 46.59 30.74
CA ASN A 176 -15.76 46.84 31.70
C ASN A 176 -14.46 46.08 31.34
N VAL A 177 -14.35 45.51 30.14
CA VAL A 177 -13.15 44.79 29.67
C VAL A 177 -12.53 45.42 28.44
N LEU A 178 -11.28 45.13 28.20
CA LEU A 178 -10.54 45.63 27.04
C LEU A 178 -11.11 45.08 25.73
N ALA A 179 -11.46 43.79 25.69
CA ALA A 179 -12.00 43.13 24.52
C ALA A 179 -12.69 41.79 24.92
N ILE A 180 -13.46 41.26 23.97
CA ILE A 180 -13.93 39.86 24.03
C ILE A 180 -13.12 39.02 23.01
N GLY A 181 -12.79 37.80 23.37
CA GLY A 181 -12.00 36.86 22.54
C GLY A 181 -12.80 35.62 22.24
N ASN A 182 -12.80 35.22 20.96
CA ASN A 182 -13.44 33.98 20.55
C ASN A 182 -12.67 32.76 21.06
N ILE A 183 -13.41 31.83 21.68
CA ILE A 183 -12.88 30.56 22.21
C ILE A 183 -13.37 29.33 21.43
N TYR A 184 -14.04 29.55 20.31
CA TYR A 184 -14.54 28.44 19.50
C TYR A 184 -13.43 27.51 19.04
N THR A 185 -13.62 26.23 19.30
CA THR A 185 -12.68 25.15 18.92
C THR A 185 -13.36 24.22 17.94
N GLN A 186 -12.75 24.00 16.78
CA GLN A 186 -13.20 23.02 15.81
C GLN A 186 -12.12 21.94 15.64
N LYS A 187 -12.47 20.72 16.01
CA LYS A 187 -11.60 19.55 15.81
C LYS A 187 -11.66 19.12 14.36
N ASP A 188 -10.56 18.58 13.86
CA ASP A 188 -10.53 17.92 12.56
C ASP A 188 -11.42 16.66 12.58
N PRO A 189 -11.80 16.08 11.43
CA PRO A 189 -12.68 14.89 11.35
C PRO A 189 -12.18 13.67 12.13
N ASP A 190 -10.89 13.58 12.42
CA ASP A 190 -10.30 12.55 13.27
C ASP A 190 -10.34 12.86 14.78
N GLY A 191 -11.02 13.94 15.17
CA GLY A 191 -11.19 14.36 16.55
C GLY A 191 -10.00 15.12 17.15
N VAL A 192 -8.94 15.39 16.37
CA VAL A 192 -7.73 16.10 16.84
C VAL A 192 -7.86 17.61 16.58
N LEU A 193 -7.55 18.41 17.59
CA LEU A 193 -7.52 19.86 17.49
C LEU A 193 -6.17 20.34 16.97
N ARG A 194 -6.05 20.60 15.65
CA ARG A 194 -4.81 21.09 15.02
C ARG A 194 -4.86 22.55 14.64
N ARG A 195 -6.07 23.06 14.39
CA ARG A 195 -6.30 24.39 13.81
C ARG A 195 -7.04 25.29 14.79
N ALA A 196 -6.86 26.59 14.60
CA ALA A 196 -7.63 27.62 15.28
C ALA A 196 -8.24 28.57 14.25
N LYS A 197 -9.42 29.07 14.53
CA LYS A 197 -10.07 30.13 13.74
C LYS A 197 -9.54 31.49 14.17
N ALA A 198 -8.95 32.24 13.24
CA ALA A 198 -8.30 33.50 13.58
C ALA A 198 -9.28 34.56 14.07
N TYR A 199 -10.45 34.62 13.46
CA TYR A 199 -11.55 35.51 13.86
C TYR A 199 -12.89 34.95 13.43
N VAL A 200 -13.96 35.47 13.99
CA VAL A 200 -15.35 35.28 13.57
C VAL A 200 -16.00 36.64 13.40
N ASP A 201 -16.64 36.90 12.28
CA ASP A 201 -17.46 38.08 12.12
C ASP A 201 -18.82 37.80 12.78
N TYR A 202 -19.04 38.41 13.94
CA TYR A 202 -20.26 38.29 14.73
C TYR A 202 -21.21 39.42 14.37
N ARG A 203 -22.41 39.06 13.94
CA ARG A 203 -23.49 40.01 13.65
C ARG A 203 -24.27 40.29 14.91
N ASN A 204 -24.11 41.48 15.42
CA ASN A 204 -24.89 41.98 16.56
C ASN A 204 -26.16 42.65 16.00
N TRP A 205 -27.26 41.91 16.11
CA TRP A 205 -28.58 42.42 15.69
C TRP A 205 -29.08 43.50 16.61
N HIS A 206 -29.82 44.46 16.05
CA HIS A 206 -30.46 45.54 16.82
C HIS A 206 -31.38 44.96 17.90
N PRO A 207 -31.45 45.55 19.12
CA PRO A 207 -32.29 45.04 20.22
C PRO A 207 -33.74 44.76 19.82
N ALA A 208 -34.35 45.61 19.01
CA ALA A 208 -35.71 45.41 18.53
C ALA A 208 -35.86 44.10 17.67
N ILE A 209 -34.84 43.70 16.93
CA ILE A 209 -34.83 42.42 16.25
C ILE A 209 -34.68 41.28 17.27
N GLN A 210 -33.76 41.41 18.22
CA GLN A 210 -33.52 40.40 19.25
C GLN A 210 -34.74 40.12 20.11
N GLU A 211 -35.52 41.15 20.44
CA GLU A 211 -36.77 41.05 21.18
C GLU A 211 -37.81 40.20 20.42
N ARG A 212 -37.84 40.35 19.08
CA ARG A 212 -38.77 39.61 18.21
C ARG A 212 -38.37 38.17 17.94
N VAL A 213 -37.08 37.80 18.07
CA VAL A 213 -36.55 36.44 17.78
C VAL A 213 -37.33 35.37 18.56
N ARG A 214 -37.52 35.60 19.88
CA ARG A 214 -38.21 34.61 20.72
C ARG A 214 -39.72 34.59 20.50
N SER A 215 -40.35 35.74 20.26
CA SER A 215 -41.79 35.84 20.05
C SER A 215 -42.26 35.35 18.70
N LEU A 216 -41.40 35.42 17.68
CA LEU A 216 -41.70 35.04 16.29
C LEU A 216 -40.92 33.79 15.81
N ASN A 217 -40.20 33.14 16.66
CA ASN A 217 -39.38 31.94 16.32
C ASN A 217 -38.41 32.13 15.16
N TRP A 218 -37.73 33.25 15.05
CA TRP A 218 -36.81 33.56 13.96
C TRP A 218 -35.51 32.78 14.06
N ASP A 219 -35.04 32.26 12.89
CA ASP A 219 -33.73 31.65 12.71
C ASP A 219 -32.73 32.73 12.24
N LEU A 220 -32.11 33.44 13.17
CA LEU A 220 -31.17 34.53 12.86
C LEU A 220 -29.97 34.07 11.98
N PRO A 221 -29.37 32.91 12.19
CA PRO A 221 -28.30 32.41 11.34
C PRO A 221 -28.69 32.29 9.89
N ARG A 222 -29.96 31.99 9.59
CA ARG A 222 -30.47 31.84 8.23
C ARG A 222 -31.11 33.11 7.65
N ALA A 223 -31.02 34.23 8.35
CA ALA A 223 -31.56 35.50 7.90
C ALA A 223 -30.94 35.89 6.54
N ARG A 224 -31.79 36.28 5.58
CA ARG A 224 -31.39 36.73 4.25
C ARG A 224 -31.51 38.26 4.20
N ILE A 225 -30.38 38.90 3.94
CA ILE A 225 -30.29 40.36 3.88
C ILE A 225 -30.32 40.76 2.41
N GLU A 226 -31.32 41.57 2.07
CA GLU A 226 -31.50 42.16 0.74
C GLU A 226 -31.38 43.69 0.85
N LEU A 227 -31.30 44.37 -0.30
CA LEU A 227 -31.04 45.82 -0.32
C LEU A 227 -32.04 46.67 0.50
N ASN A 228 -33.30 46.24 0.53
CA ASN A 228 -34.40 46.98 1.14
C ASN A 228 -35.20 46.19 2.19
N ARG A 229 -34.73 44.96 2.52
CA ARG A 229 -35.43 44.13 3.49
C ARG A 229 -34.51 43.03 4.07
N ILE A 230 -34.92 42.51 5.24
CA ILE A 230 -34.29 41.32 5.80
C ILE A 230 -35.39 40.27 5.96
N ALA A 231 -35.20 39.09 5.36
CA ALA A 231 -36.10 37.94 5.52
C ALA A 231 -35.56 37.01 6.61
N PHE A 232 -36.36 36.76 7.64
CA PHE A 232 -36.06 35.88 8.74
C PHE A 232 -36.85 34.58 8.61
N PRO A 233 -36.21 33.47 8.21
CA PRO A 233 -36.84 32.14 8.26
C PRO A 233 -37.28 31.82 9.68
N ARG A 234 -38.41 31.09 9.83
CA ARG A 234 -38.93 30.66 11.11
C ARG A 234 -38.52 29.24 11.43
N THR A 235 -38.27 28.92 12.70
CA THR A 235 -37.91 27.59 13.16
C THR A 235 -39.09 26.63 13.26
N ASP A 236 -40.33 27.14 13.22
CA ASP A 236 -41.60 26.40 13.27
C ASP A 236 -42.09 25.94 11.88
N GLY A 237 -41.36 26.28 10.81
CA GLY A 237 -41.69 25.88 9.44
C GLY A 237 -42.71 26.76 8.73
N GLU A 238 -43.18 27.85 9.38
CA GLU A 238 -44.00 28.84 8.70
C GLU A 238 -43.22 29.70 7.70
N ALA A 239 -43.93 30.54 6.95
CA ALA A 239 -43.34 31.45 5.99
C ALA A 239 -42.37 32.43 6.69
N ALA A 240 -41.31 32.84 5.99
CA ALA A 240 -40.34 33.76 6.53
C ALA A 240 -40.95 35.15 6.72
N ASP A 241 -40.73 35.72 7.90
CA ASP A 241 -41.12 37.11 8.19
C ASP A 241 -40.15 38.07 7.49
N VAL A 242 -40.64 39.19 7.03
CA VAL A 242 -39.86 40.20 6.34
C VAL A 242 -39.85 41.51 7.14
N VAL A 243 -38.66 41.99 7.46
CA VAL A 243 -38.41 43.27 8.05
C VAL A 243 -37.99 44.25 6.95
N PRO A 244 -38.82 45.25 6.58
CA PRO A 244 -38.49 46.24 5.58
C PRO A 244 -37.44 47.24 6.10
N LEU A 245 -36.51 47.59 5.20
CA LEU A 245 -35.50 48.62 5.44
C LEU A 245 -35.86 49.89 4.66
N ASP A 246 -35.38 51.03 5.09
CA ASP A 246 -35.47 52.27 4.34
C ASP A 246 -34.44 52.32 3.19
N ARG A 247 -34.41 53.43 2.41
CA ARG A 247 -33.51 53.60 1.28
C ARG A 247 -32.03 53.61 1.64
N ASP A 248 -31.75 53.92 2.91
CA ASP A 248 -30.39 53.98 3.48
C ASP A 248 -30.05 52.73 4.28
N GLY A 249 -30.95 51.71 4.26
CA GLY A 249 -30.75 50.38 4.89
C GLY A 249 -31.00 50.38 6.40
N PHE A 250 -31.77 51.33 6.96
CA PHE A 250 -32.12 51.40 8.35
C PHE A 250 -33.47 50.68 8.61
N LEU A 251 -33.63 50.22 9.88
CA LEU A 251 -34.89 49.67 10.39
C LEU A 251 -36.00 50.72 10.41
N ARG A 252 -37.20 50.24 10.19
CA ARG A 252 -38.43 51.08 10.26
C ARG A 252 -39.23 50.71 11.52
N PHE A 253 -39.70 51.74 12.22
CA PHE A 253 -40.54 51.57 13.39
C PHE A 253 -41.90 52.26 13.14
N ASP A 254 -42.95 51.76 13.78
CA ASP A 254 -44.26 52.41 13.79
C ASP A 254 -44.30 53.65 14.71
N GLU A 255 -45.49 54.27 14.84
CA GLU A 255 -45.67 55.45 15.68
C GLU A 255 -45.46 55.21 17.18
N ASP A 256 -45.61 53.95 17.61
CA ASP A 256 -45.41 53.51 18.98
C ASP A 256 -43.93 53.01 19.23
N GLY A 257 -43.05 53.14 18.22
CA GLY A 257 -41.65 52.72 18.31
C GLY A 257 -41.43 51.22 18.20
N VAL A 258 -42.42 50.49 17.72
CA VAL A 258 -42.33 49.03 17.53
C VAL A 258 -41.78 48.70 16.13
N LEU A 259 -40.90 47.70 16.04
CA LEU A 259 -40.32 47.28 14.79
C LEU A 259 -41.40 46.76 13.83
N ILE A 260 -41.44 47.30 12.61
CA ILE A 260 -42.40 46.88 11.57
C ILE A 260 -41.92 45.53 11.00
N VAL A 261 -42.79 44.54 11.06
CA VAL A 261 -42.57 43.17 10.53
C VAL A 261 -43.75 42.78 9.62
N ASN A 262 -43.47 42.32 8.44
CA ASN A 262 -44.51 41.86 7.49
C ASN A 262 -44.53 40.35 7.45
N PRO A 263 -45.55 39.64 7.94
CA PRO A 263 -45.62 38.21 7.90
C PRO A 263 -45.74 37.61 6.50
N ASP A 264 -46.26 38.36 5.51
CA ASP A 264 -46.52 37.83 4.14
C ASP A 264 -45.75 38.52 3.03
N GLY A 265 -44.70 39.28 3.33
CA GLY A 265 -43.86 39.95 2.31
C GLY A 265 -44.53 41.09 1.56
N ALA A 266 -45.72 41.57 1.97
CA ALA A 266 -46.41 42.70 1.40
C ALA A 266 -45.66 44.02 1.68
N GLU A 267 -45.60 44.94 0.70
CA GLU A 267 -45.01 46.29 0.94
C GLU A 267 -45.91 47.11 1.88
N PRO A 268 -45.42 47.55 3.02
CA PRO A 268 -46.23 48.38 3.91
C PRO A 268 -46.37 49.82 3.42
N SER A 269 -47.51 50.41 3.65
CA SER A 269 -47.72 51.90 3.61
C SER A 269 -47.02 52.52 4.80
N VAL A 270 -45.89 53.19 4.62
CA VAL A 270 -45.00 53.61 5.68
C VAL A 270 -45.23 55.03 6.16
N PRO A 271 -45.31 55.27 7.47
CA PRO A 271 -45.25 56.65 8.04
C PRO A 271 -43.84 57.24 7.82
N LYS A 272 -43.77 58.53 7.55
CA LYS A 272 -42.55 59.29 7.17
C LYS A 272 -41.59 59.67 8.31
N THR A 273 -41.84 59.29 9.55
CA THR A 273 -41.10 59.75 10.74
C THR A 273 -40.63 58.60 11.60
N ALA A 274 -39.53 57.95 11.17
CA ALA A 274 -38.86 57.00 12.07
C ALA A 274 -37.37 57.35 12.18
N VAL A 275 -36.85 57.39 13.37
CA VAL A 275 -35.42 57.47 13.67
C VAL A 275 -34.76 56.18 13.13
N GLY A 276 -33.97 56.30 12.09
CA GLY A 276 -33.31 55.20 11.48
C GLY A 276 -32.26 54.55 12.34
N ALA A 277 -32.43 53.26 12.67
CA ALA A 277 -31.40 52.45 13.35
C ALA A 277 -30.84 51.40 12.42
N LYS A 278 -29.54 51.14 12.46
CA LYS A 278 -28.92 50.06 11.69
C LYS A 278 -29.49 48.71 12.16
N PRO A 279 -29.86 47.84 11.23
CA PRO A 279 -30.45 46.53 11.61
C PRO A 279 -29.47 45.64 12.35
N TYR A 280 -28.18 45.82 12.07
CA TYR A 280 -27.08 45.08 12.72
C TYR A 280 -25.78 45.87 12.64
N SER A 281 -24.83 45.45 13.46
CA SER A 281 -23.42 45.82 13.33
C SER A 281 -22.57 44.56 13.26
N ASP A 282 -21.76 44.50 12.26
CA ASP A 282 -20.81 43.37 12.20
C ASP A 282 -19.57 43.73 12.99
N THR A 283 -19.26 42.92 13.98
CA THR A 283 -18.11 43.07 14.89
C THR A 283 -17.18 41.89 14.69
N ARG A 284 -15.91 42.12 14.40
CA ARG A 284 -14.92 41.06 14.30
C ARG A 284 -14.42 40.69 15.69
N VAL A 285 -14.65 39.43 16.05
CA VAL A 285 -14.18 38.85 17.30
C VAL A 285 -12.99 37.96 17.02
N TRP A 286 -11.81 38.41 17.41
CA TRP A 286 -10.57 37.68 17.23
C TRP A 286 -10.42 36.52 18.21
N HIS A 287 -9.63 35.53 17.86
CA HIS A 287 -9.26 34.44 18.75
C HIS A 287 -8.57 34.98 20.03
N LEU A 288 -8.92 34.46 21.21
CA LEU A 288 -8.42 34.90 22.49
C LEU A 288 -6.88 35.02 22.53
N GLY A 289 -6.17 33.99 22.09
CA GLY A 289 -4.70 34.02 22.05
C GLY A 289 -4.11 35.07 21.09
N ILE A 290 -4.80 35.37 19.96
CA ILE A 290 -4.37 36.45 19.04
C ILE A 290 -4.49 37.80 19.68
N ILE A 291 -5.61 38.08 20.41
CA ILE A 291 -5.84 39.37 21.07
C ILE A 291 -4.73 39.65 22.09
N LEU A 292 -4.45 38.68 22.99
CA LEU A 292 -3.44 38.85 24.01
C LEU A 292 -2.06 39.11 23.42
N ALA A 293 -1.66 38.30 22.41
CA ALA A 293 -0.38 38.48 21.71
C ALA A 293 -0.30 39.79 20.93
N ALA A 294 -1.39 40.17 20.25
CA ALA A 294 -1.43 41.39 19.48
C ALA A 294 -1.28 42.64 20.36
N ARG A 295 -1.90 42.64 21.51
CA ARG A 295 -1.76 43.76 22.50
C ARG A 295 -0.33 43.81 23.03
N GLN A 296 0.29 42.69 23.37
CA GLN A 296 1.69 42.63 23.81
C GLN A 296 2.66 43.20 22.77
N LEU A 297 2.40 42.86 21.49
CA LEU A 297 3.24 43.32 20.36
C LEU A 297 2.79 44.68 19.78
N LYS A 298 1.71 45.26 20.31
CA LYS A 298 1.08 46.51 19.80
C LYS A 298 0.70 46.38 18.31
N LEU A 299 0.12 45.22 17.94
CA LEU A 299 -0.43 44.97 16.59
C LEU A 299 -1.83 45.57 16.49
N ASP A 300 -2.15 46.15 15.35
CA ASP A 300 -3.46 46.70 15.06
C ASP A 300 -4.40 45.63 14.52
N LEU A 301 -5.38 45.24 15.29
CA LEU A 301 -6.41 44.24 14.92
C LEU A 301 -7.60 44.89 14.18
N VAL A 302 -7.79 46.22 14.31
CA VAL A 302 -8.89 46.92 13.69
C VAL A 302 -8.64 47.10 12.19
N HIS A 303 -7.41 47.49 11.83
CA HIS A 303 -6.98 47.69 10.43
C HIS A 303 -6.23 46.47 9.86
N ALA A 304 -6.55 45.27 10.35
CA ALA A 304 -5.97 44.03 9.80
C ALA A 304 -6.33 43.86 8.32
N VAL A 305 -5.31 43.54 7.50
CA VAL A 305 -5.53 43.29 6.07
C VAL A 305 -5.78 41.78 5.86
N ILE A 306 -6.98 41.46 5.39
CA ILE A 306 -7.42 40.07 5.22
C ILE A 306 -7.38 39.69 3.76
N HIS A 307 -6.55 38.70 3.43
CA HIS A 307 -6.51 38.03 2.13
C HIS A 307 -7.10 36.61 2.24
N PRO A 308 -7.49 36.01 1.13
CA PRO A 308 -8.03 34.63 1.15
C PRO A 308 -7.08 33.56 1.71
N ASP A 309 -5.77 33.81 1.68
CA ASP A 309 -4.71 32.88 2.08
C ASP A 309 -3.92 33.34 3.32
N ARG A 310 -4.11 34.58 3.78
CA ARG A 310 -3.34 35.13 4.91
C ARG A 310 -4.00 36.37 5.50
N ILE A 311 -3.67 36.63 6.76
CA ILE A 311 -4.04 37.85 7.48
C ILE A 311 -2.75 38.60 7.80
N ILE A 312 -2.70 39.89 7.52
CA ILE A 312 -1.55 40.74 7.82
C ILE A 312 -1.94 41.71 8.95
N LEU A 313 -1.18 41.60 10.05
CA LEU A 313 -1.31 42.50 11.20
C LEU A 313 -0.11 43.45 11.23
N HIS A 314 -0.35 44.71 11.25
CA HIS A 314 0.68 45.76 11.35
C HIS A 314 0.83 46.24 12.80
N GLY A 315 2.04 46.39 13.26
CA GLY A 315 2.36 46.89 14.58
C GLY A 315 3.14 48.19 14.54
N SER A 316 3.36 48.78 15.72
CA SER A 316 4.26 49.88 15.88
C SER A 316 5.70 49.47 15.48
N ASN A 317 6.48 50.43 14.99
CA ASN A 317 7.91 50.27 14.60
C ASN A 317 8.15 49.33 13.41
N GLY A 318 7.18 49.22 12.48
CA GLY A 318 7.34 48.39 11.29
C GLY A 318 7.21 46.87 11.53
N LEU A 319 6.84 46.49 12.77
CA LEU A 319 6.56 45.05 13.04
C LEU A 319 5.36 44.59 12.23
N GLN A 320 5.50 43.46 11.57
CA GLN A 320 4.41 42.83 10.81
C GLN A 320 4.28 41.36 11.19
N ARG A 321 3.05 40.85 11.25
CA ARG A 321 2.74 39.44 11.40
C ARG A 321 1.83 39.02 10.27
N SER A 322 2.22 37.95 9.58
CA SER A 322 1.43 37.32 8.52
C SER A 322 0.97 35.96 9.02
N ILE A 323 -0.34 35.79 9.25
CA ILE A 323 -0.96 34.55 9.70
C ILE A 323 -1.50 33.84 8.46
N PRO A 324 -0.96 32.67 8.05
CA PRO A 324 -1.52 31.91 6.93
C PRO A 324 -2.87 31.33 7.34
N VAL A 325 -3.91 31.56 6.55
CA VAL A 325 -5.27 31.06 6.81
C VAL A 325 -5.82 30.37 5.58
N ASP A 326 -6.80 29.46 5.79
CA ASP A 326 -7.63 28.93 4.72
C ASP A 326 -8.81 29.88 4.40
N ALA A 327 -9.61 29.54 3.39
CA ALA A 327 -10.76 30.35 2.96
C ALA A 327 -11.81 30.59 4.05
N ASN A 328 -11.81 29.79 5.13
CA ASN A 328 -12.70 29.90 6.27
C ASN A 328 -12.05 30.60 7.49
N GLY A 329 -10.83 31.12 7.33
CA GLY A 329 -10.08 31.82 8.38
C GLY A 329 -9.41 30.91 9.41
N PHE A 330 -9.26 29.60 9.12
CA PHE A 330 -8.52 28.69 10.00
C PHE A 330 -7.04 28.65 9.66
N PHE A 331 -6.21 28.51 10.70
CA PHE A 331 -4.76 28.31 10.56
C PHE A 331 -4.28 27.18 11.47
N TYR A 332 -3.20 26.52 11.07
CA TYR A 332 -2.56 25.50 11.90
C TYR A 332 -1.76 26.14 13.03
N VAL A 333 -2.04 25.69 14.25
CA VAL A 333 -1.37 26.19 15.47
C VAL A 333 0.04 25.56 15.56
N ASP A 334 1.06 26.35 15.88
CA ASP A 334 2.39 25.83 16.23
C ASP A 334 2.35 25.25 17.66
N TRP A 335 1.87 24.03 17.77
CA TRP A 335 1.82 23.29 19.01
C TRP A 335 3.23 22.98 19.51
N SER A 336 3.67 23.69 20.55
CA SER A 336 5.04 23.58 21.04
C SER A 336 5.16 23.58 22.57
N ILE A 337 4.13 24.07 23.29
CA ILE A 337 4.16 24.24 24.74
C ILE A 337 3.10 23.34 25.36
N LYS A 338 3.56 22.36 26.14
CA LYS A 338 2.70 21.49 26.97
C LYS A 338 2.30 22.16 28.26
N ILE A 339 1.21 21.68 28.88
CA ILE A 339 0.71 22.18 30.14
C ILE A 339 1.68 21.93 31.30
N ASP A 340 2.39 20.82 31.26
CA ASP A 340 3.33 20.37 32.30
C ASP A 340 4.80 20.79 32.04
N ASP A 341 5.04 21.79 31.16
CA ASP A 341 6.37 22.31 30.89
C ASP A 341 6.69 23.58 31.68
N PRO A 342 7.21 23.48 32.92
CA PRO A 342 7.49 24.61 33.78
C PRO A 342 8.62 25.53 33.25
N LYS A 343 9.38 25.11 32.27
CA LYS A 343 10.41 25.92 31.62
C LYS A 343 9.83 26.89 30.59
N ARG A 344 8.68 26.54 29.99
CA ARG A 344 8.07 27.30 28.91
C ARG A 344 6.76 28.00 29.32
N LEU A 345 6.10 27.51 30.37
CA LEU A 345 4.85 28.02 30.86
C LEU A 345 4.90 28.19 32.40
N THR A 346 4.63 29.40 32.87
CA THR A 346 4.47 29.61 34.30
C THR A 346 3.06 29.23 34.72
N THR A 347 2.91 28.32 35.66
CA THR A 347 1.59 27.83 36.08
C THR A 347 1.33 28.10 37.54
N GLU A 348 0.05 28.32 37.93
CA GLU A 348 -0.41 28.47 39.29
C GLU A 348 -1.86 28.05 39.44
N SER A 349 -2.27 27.66 40.67
CA SER A 349 -3.66 27.41 41.06
C SER A 349 -4.38 28.74 41.30
N ILE A 350 -5.65 28.86 40.87
CA ILE A 350 -6.46 30.03 41.08
C ILE A 350 -6.75 30.25 42.60
N VAL A 351 -6.93 29.20 43.37
CA VAL A 351 -7.14 29.25 44.83
C VAL A 351 -5.93 29.88 45.52
N ARG A 352 -4.71 29.63 45.04
CA ARG A 352 -3.54 30.30 45.62
C ARG A 352 -3.54 31.80 45.38
N LEU A 353 -3.98 32.26 44.21
CA LEU A 353 -4.11 33.70 43.92
C LEU A 353 -5.20 34.32 44.74
N ILE A 354 -6.34 33.66 44.91
CA ILE A 354 -7.42 34.13 45.79
C ILE A 354 -6.90 34.31 47.20
N ARG A 355 -6.19 33.33 47.77
CA ARG A 355 -5.59 33.44 49.11
C ARG A 355 -4.57 34.56 49.21
N GLN A 356 -3.73 34.75 48.21
CA GLN A 356 -2.72 35.81 48.18
C GLN A 356 -3.41 37.19 48.16
N SER A 357 -4.49 37.33 47.37
CA SER A 357 -5.29 38.56 47.36
C SER A 357 -5.88 38.88 48.76
N GLU A 358 -6.44 37.86 49.47
CA GLU A 358 -6.97 38.00 50.80
C GLU A 358 -5.89 38.35 51.84
N PHE A 359 -4.74 37.73 51.79
CA PHE A 359 -3.59 38.07 52.64
C PHE A 359 -3.07 39.49 52.36
N ARG A 360 -3.06 39.92 51.10
CA ARG A 360 -2.67 41.28 50.71
C ARG A 360 -3.64 42.29 51.20
N GLU A 361 -4.94 42.02 51.14
CA GLU A 361 -5.99 42.82 51.81
C GLU A 361 -5.82 42.85 53.34
N GLY A 362 -5.22 41.79 53.93
CA GLY A 362 -4.84 41.67 55.35
C GLY A 362 -3.57 42.46 55.72
N GLY A 363 -2.91 43.15 54.78
CA GLY A 363 -1.68 43.88 54.99
C GLY A 363 -0.39 43.16 54.74
N GLN A 364 -0.43 41.92 54.27
CA GLN A 364 0.78 41.17 53.83
C GLN A 364 1.12 41.56 52.38
N THR A 365 2.29 42.15 52.17
CA THR A 365 2.69 42.61 50.83
C THR A 365 3.86 41.86 50.22
N ASN A 366 4.45 40.91 50.92
CA ASN A 366 5.72 40.27 50.49
C ASN A 366 5.47 39.01 49.68
N PHE A 367 4.80 39.10 48.53
CA PHE A 367 4.59 38.00 47.56
C PHE A 367 5.47 38.22 46.33
N ALA A 368 6.04 37.13 45.81
CA ALA A 368 6.81 37.18 44.58
C ALA A 368 5.93 37.61 43.38
N ALA A 369 6.41 38.51 42.57
CA ALA A 369 5.75 38.97 41.34
C ALA A 369 5.97 37.95 40.19
N LYS A 370 5.35 36.79 40.36
CA LYS A 370 5.55 35.65 39.44
C LYS A 370 4.97 35.94 38.05
N PHE A 371 3.98 36.80 37.94
CA PHE A 371 3.24 37.12 36.72
C PHE A 371 3.60 38.44 36.07
N ARG A 372 4.64 39.14 36.57
CA ARG A 372 5.08 40.41 36.01
C ARG A 372 5.35 40.32 34.52
N ASP A 373 4.77 41.24 33.75
CA ASP A 373 4.91 41.38 32.28
C ASP A 373 4.43 40.14 31.47
N LYS A 374 3.65 39.22 32.07
CA LYS A 374 3.17 38.01 31.43
C LYS A 374 1.77 38.10 30.86
N LEU A 375 1.53 37.34 29.80
CA LEU A 375 0.20 37.04 29.28
C LEU A 375 -0.34 35.84 30.08
N VAL A 376 -1.40 36.05 30.82
CA VAL A 376 -1.97 35.03 31.70
C VAL A 376 -3.27 34.50 31.11
N PHE A 377 -3.36 33.18 30.99
CA PHE A 377 -4.57 32.48 30.56
C PHE A 377 -5.21 31.81 31.77
N ILE A 378 -6.46 32.11 32.05
CA ILE A 378 -7.21 31.48 33.15
C ILE A 378 -8.21 30.50 32.54
N GLY A 379 -8.14 29.21 32.92
CA GLY A 379 -9.04 28.19 32.42
C GLY A 379 -9.14 26.97 33.31
N SER A 380 -10.13 26.14 33.06
CA SER A 380 -10.33 24.89 33.79
C SER A 380 -9.49 23.75 33.27
N ILE A 381 -8.94 22.96 34.19
CA ILE A 381 -8.31 21.67 33.94
C ILE A 381 -8.93 20.55 34.77
N GLY A 382 -10.09 20.83 35.39
CA GLY A 382 -10.84 19.86 36.20
C GLY A 382 -11.34 18.71 35.30
N THR A 383 -11.45 17.53 35.90
CA THR A 383 -11.83 16.29 35.20
C THR A 383 -13.29 15.90 35.41
N GLY A 384 -13.99 16.56 36.33
CA GLY A 384 -15.36 16.26 36.73
C GLY A 384 -16.44 17.01 35.98
N GLY A 385 -17.48 16.30 35.52
CA GLY A 385 -18.73 16.86 35.01
C GLY A 385 -18.58 17.79 33.79
N ASN A 386 -19.37 18.87 33.78
CA ASN A 386 -19.40 19.87 32.69
C ASN A 386 -18.16 20.80 32.63
N ILE A 387 -17.13 20.53 33.42
CA ILE A 387 -15.93 21.38 33.55
C ILE A 387 -14.76 20.83 32.75
N SER A 388 -14.87 19.56 32.38
CA SER A 388 -13.81 18.87 31.61
C SER A 388 -13.79 19.36 30.16
N ASP A 389 -12.86 20.27 29.87
CA ASP A 389 -12.56 20.71 28.50
C ASP A 389 -11.34 19.98 27.98
N GLN A 390 -11.50 18.67 27.78
CA GLN A 390 -10.45 17.77 27.31
C GLN A 390 -10.63 17.38 25.84
N GLY A 391 -9.51 17.18 25.17
CA GLY A 391 -9.51 16.73 23.79
C GLY A 391 -8.14 16.25 23.32
N THR A 392 -8.12 15.67 22.15
CA THR A 392 -6.87 15.26 21.51
C THR A 392 -6.24 16.44 20.78
N THR A 393 -4.96 16.67 21.03
CA THR A 393 -4.13 17.64 20.30
C THR A 393 -2.94 16.91 19.63
N PRO A 394 -2.21 17.54 18.72
CA PRO A 394 -0.99 16.95 18.16
C PRO A 394 0.08 16.59 19.19
N LEU A 395 0.10 17.29 20.34
CA LEU A 395 1.06 17.03 21.42
C LEU A 395 0.67 15.82 22.26
N GLU A 396 -0.62 15.71 22.61
CA GLU A 396 -1.11 14.77 23.61
C GLU A 396 -2.51 14.27 23.26
N LYS A 397 -2.79 12.99 23.57
CA LYS A 397 -4.10 12.38 23.33
C LYS A 397 -5.19 12.88 24.30
N GLN A 398 -4.80 13.27 25.49
CA GLN A 398 -5.65 13.86 26.52
C GLN A 398 -5.02 15.18 26.95
N SER A 399 -5.32 16.25 26.21
CA SER A 399 -4.84 17.60 26.48
C SER A 399 -5.99 18.48 26.93
N MET A 400 -5.73 19.40 27.79
CA MET A 400 -6.68 20.44 28.12
C MET A 400 -6.75 21.46 26.99
N LEU A 401 -7.93 21.74 26.44
CA LEU A 401 -8.10 22.57 25.25
C LEU A 401 -7.72 24.02 25.47
N VAL A 402 -7.72 24.51 26.71
CA VAL A 402 -7.15 25.81 27.11
C VAL A 402 -5.71 25.98 26.60
N SER A 403 -4.97 24.87 26.38
CA SER A 403 -3.61 24.89 25.83
C SER A 403 -3.53 25.50 24.44
N GLN A 404 -4.61 25.55 23.68
CA GLN A 404 -4.65 26.20 22.38
C GLN A 404 -4.30 27.71 22.49
N TYR A 405 -4.79 28.39 23.48
CA TYR A 405 -4.66 29.86 23.56
C TYR A 405 -3.22 30.31 23.73
N TRP A 406 -2.44 29.69 24.62
CA TRP A 406 -1.04 30.07 24.77
C TRP A 406 -0.16 29.55 23.60
N ASN A 407 -0.52 28.45 22.95
CA ASN A 407 0.19 28.04 21.74
C ASN A 407 -0.10 28.96 20.54
N VAL A 408 -1.33 29.46 20.40
CA VAL A 408 -1.68 30.51 19.44
C VAL A 408 -0.97 31.83 19.79
N ALA A 409 -0.96 32.26 21.04
CA ALA A 409 -0.25 33.45 21.45
C ALA A 409 1.26 33.32 21.16
N ASN A 410 1.87 32.21 21.49
CA ASN A 410 3.26 31.91 21.19
C ASN A 410 3.55 32.03 19.67
N SER A 411 2.67 31.45 18.81
CA SER A 411 2.80 31.52 17.35
C SER A 411 2.82 32.97 16.86
N VAL A 412 1.94 33.81 17.37
CA VAL A 412 1.84 35.24 17.01
C VAL A 412 3.05 36.04 17.53
N ILE A 413 3.47 35.82 18.79
CA ILE A 413 4.63 36.52 19.38
C ILE A 413 5.89 36.20 18.56
N LEU A 414 6.14 34.95 18.25
CA LEU A 414 7.32 34.53 17.50
C LEU A 414 7.20 34.77 16.00
N GLY A 415 6.00 35.01 15.47
CA GLY A 415 5.74 35.08 14.04
C GLY A 415 5.93 33.74 13.35
N ARG A 416 5.71 32.63 14.06
CA ARG A 416 5.91 31.27 13.57
C ARG A 416 4.57 30.58 13.37
N PHE A 417 4.23 30.36 12.12
CA PHE A 417 3.01 29.68 11.72
C PHE A 417 3.32 28.48 10.85
N VAL A 418 2.48 27.49 10.89
CA VAL A 418 2.61 26.32 10.02
C VAL A 418 2.12 26.70 8.63
N SER A 419 3.00 26.59 7.63
CA SER A 419 2.68 26.78 6.22
C SER A 419 2.68 25.43 5.49
N GLN A 420 1.68 25.21 4.62
CA GLN A 420 1.55 24.00 3.85
C GLN A 420 2.05 24.20 2.41
N SER A 421 2.59 23.11 1.81
CA SER A 421 2.86 23.07 0.39
C SER A 421 1.55 23.09 -0.42
N THR A 422 1.56 23.77 -1.56
CA THR A 422 0.39 23.77 -2.46
C THR A 422 0.16 22.40 -3.09
N ASN A 423 -1.07 22.11 -3.51
CA ASN A 423 -1.41 20.85 -4.17
C ASN A 423 -0.57 20.61 -5.44
N ALA A 424 -0.26 21.67 -6.20
CA ALA A 424 0.61 21.58 -7.36
C ALA A 424 2.05 21.17 -7.00
N THR A 425 2.61 21.76 -5.94
CA THR A 425 3.94 21.39 -5.43
C THR A 425 3.97 19.94 -4.95
N GLN A 426 2.93 19.49 -4.25
CA GLN A 426 2.81 18.12 -3.78
C GLN A 426 2.78 17.12 -4.96
N GLY A 427 1.96 17.40 -6.00
CA GLY A 427 1.90 16.57 -7.21
C GLY A 427 3.23 16.51 -7.94
N LEU A 428 3.94 17.63 -8.05
CA LEU A 428 5.27 17.67 -8.66
C LEU A 428 6.29 16.82 -7.88
N ILE A 429 6.27 16.88 -6.55
CA ILE A 429 7.14 16.06 -5.70
C ILE A 429 6.86 14.58 -5.90
N VAL A 430 5.58 14.15 -5.89
CA VAL A 430 5.20 12.76 -6.15
C VAL A 430 5.71 12.28 -7.51
N LEU A 431 5.53 13.10 -8.54
CA LEU A 431 5.99 12.80 -9.89
C LEU A 431 7.51 12.63 -9.97
N LEU A 432 8.27 13.60 -9.43
CA LEU A 432 9.74 13.56 -9.45
C LEU A 432 10.30 12.36 -8.68
N LEU A 433 9.78 12.11 -7.48
CA LEU A 433 10.20 10.96 -6.67
C LEU A 433 9.81 9.64 -7.34
N GLY A 434 8.64 9.58 -7.98
CA GLY A 434 8.20 8.39 -8.71
C GLY A 434 9.05 8.09 -9.94
N ILE A 435 9.42 9.11 -10.71
CA ILE A 435 10.34 8.94 -11.84
C ILE A 435 11.71 8.49 -11.32
N ALA A 436 12.25 9.10 -10.25
CA ALA A 436 13.53 8.71 -9.66
C ALA A 436 13.50 7.24 -9.18
N SER A 437 12.45 6.84 -8.47
CA SER A 437 12.23 5.46 -8.02
C SER A 437 12.18 4.48 -9.19
N ALA A 438 11.44 4.82 -10.24
CA ALA A 438 11.33 3.99 -11.45
C ALA A 438 12.68 3.83 -12.18
N VAL A 439 13.41 4.94 -12.38
CA VAL A 439 14.72 4.92 -13.02
C VAL A 439 15.72 4.07 -12.24
N LEU A 440 15.79 4.23 -10.93
CA LEU A 440 16.65 3.42 -10.07
C LEU A 440 16.28 1.94 -10.15
N THR A 441 14.98 1.62 -10.09
CA THR A 441 14.50 0.23 -10.13
C THR A 441 14.77 -0.43 -11.46
N LEU A 442 14.71 0.32 -12.58
CA LEU A 442 14.95 -0.24 -13.91
C LEU A 442 16.44 -0.37 -14.25
N ARG A 443 17.30 0.56 -13.77
CA ARG A 443 18.72 0.57 -14.16
C ARG A 443 19.62 -0.25 -13.25
N LEU A 444 19.25 -0.41 -11.97
CA LEU A 444 20.08 -1.09 -10.98
C LEU A 444 19.66 -2.54 -10.77
N ARG A 445 20.54 -3.36 -10.17
CA ARG A 445 20.19 -4.69 -9.66
C ARG A 445 19.15 -4.54 -8.55
N VAL A 446 18.21 -5.49 -8.44
CA VAL A 446 17.05 -5.40 -7.55
C VAL A 446 17.42 -5.02 -6.12
N LEU A 447 18.40 -5.71 -5.52
CA LEU A 447 18.83 -5.39 -4.14
C LEU A 447 19.41 -3.98 -4.00
N LEU A 448 20.25 -3.55 -4.94
CA LEU A 448 20.82 -2.20 -4.92
C LEU A 448 19.75 -1.13 -5.15
N ALA A 449 18.81 -1.36 -6.06
CA ALA A 449 17.67 -0.48 -6.29
C ALA A 449 16.82 -0.32 -5.02
N SER A 450 16.50 -1.44 -4.34
CA SER A 450 15.74 -1.40 -3.08
C SER A 450 16.46 -0.62 -2.00
N PHE A 451 17.79 -0.78 -1.90
CA PHE A 451 18.59 -0.01 -0.95
C PHE A 451 18.59 1.50 -1.27
N CYS A 452 18.73 1.86 -2.55
CA CYS A 452 18.69 3.27 -2.99
C CYS A 452 17.32 3.89 -2.75
N VAL A 453 16.21 3.16 -3.03
CA VAL A 453 14.86 3.66 -2.76
C VAL A 453 14.61 3.81 -1.26
N LEU A 454 15.07 2.86 -0.44
CA LEU A 454 15.00 2.99 1.02
C LEU A 454 15.79 4.21 1.52
N PHE A 455 16.96 4.43 0.98
CA PHE A 455 17.76 5.63 1.30
C PHE A 455 17.00 6.92 0.93
N LEU A 456 16.35 6.98 -0.25
CA LEU A 456 15.54 8.14 -0.64
C LEU A 456 14.35 8.34 0.30
N VAL A 457 13.69 7.25 0.76
CA VAL A 457 12.62 7.33 1.75
C VAL A 457 13.13 7.97 3.05
N VAL A 458 14.23 7.47 3.59
CA VAL A 458 14.82 8.00 4.84
C VAL A 458 15.26 9.46 4.66
N ALA A 459 15.91 9.79 3.55
CA ALA A 459 16.34 11.15 3.24
C ALA A 459 15.16 12.12 3.11
N TYR A 460 14.08 11.71 2.41
CA TYR A 460 12.88 12.53 2.23
C TYR A 460 12.13 12.76 3.54
N VAL A 461 11.96 11.71 4.36
CA VAL A 461 11.36 11.81 5.70
C VAL A 461 12.20 12.71 6.60
N GLY A 462 13.53 12.53 6.60
CA GLY A 462 14.45 13.38 7.34
C GLY A 462 14.37 14.84 6.91
N LEU A 463 14.29 15.12 5.60
CA LEU A 463 14.08 16.47 5.07
C LEU A 463 12.75 17.06 5.55
N GLY A 464 11.65 16.31 5.49
CA GLY A 464 10.33 16.76 5.94
C GLY A 464 10.29 17.08 7.44
N VAL A 465 10.98 16.30 8.27
CA VAL A 465 11.13 16.58 9.71
C VAL A 465 11.99 17.83 9.92
N ALA A 466 13.12 17.94 9.25
CA ALA A 466 14.03 19.09 9.36
C ALA A 466 13.35 20.40 8.96
N LEU A 467 12.65 20.42 7.82
CA LEU A 467 11.90 21.60 7.36
C LEU A 467 10.81 22.01 8.37
N TYR A 468 10.09 21.02 8.92
CA TYR A 468 9.08 21.32 9.94
C TYR A 468 9.70 21.89 11.22
N VAL A 469 10.78 21.31 11.72
CA VAL A 469 11.44 21.77 12.95
C VAL A 469 12.01 23.18 12.79
N GLN A 470 12.66 23.47 11.65
CA GLN A 470 13.33 24.73 11.42
C GLN A 470 12.38 25.85 11.01
N SER A 471 11.51 25.63 10.05
CA SER A 471 10.69 26.65 9.39
C SER A 471 9.18 26.48 9.55
N ARG A 472 8.73 25.45 10.24
CA ARG A 472 7.27 25.09 10.32
C ARG A 472 6.65 24.85 8.94
N TYR A 473 7.47 24.49 7.96
CA TYR A 473 6.98 24.13 6.65
C TYR A 473 6.50 22.66 6.63
N TRP A 474 5.21 22.47 6.38
CA TRP A 474 4.61 21.14 6.28
C TRP A 474 4.76 20.58 4.88
N LEU A 475 5.80 19.79 4.69
CA LEU A 475 6.01 18.98 3.50
C LEU A 475 5.19 17.68 3.63
N PRO A 476 4.36 17.26 2.66
CA PRO A 476 3.62 15.99 2.74
C PRO A 476 4.60 14.81 2.74
N LEU A 477 4.34 13.81 3.58
CA LEU A 477 5.20 12.64 3.68
C LEU A 477 4.53 11.38 3.15
N PHE A 478 3.25 11.17 3.49
CA PHE A 478 2.61 9.89 3.20
C PHE A 478 2.51 9.60 1.71
N LEU A 479 1.91 10.50 0.94
CA LEU A 479 1.66 10.29 -0.48
C LEU A 479 2.95 10.25 -1.33
N PRO A 480 3.95 11.13 -1.13
CA PRO A 480 5.24 11.04 -1.81
C PRO A 480 6.01 9.76 -1.50
N VAL A 481 5.99 9.29 -0.25
CA VAL A 481 6.69 8.05 0.13
C VAL A 481 5.94 6.81 -0.39
N ALA A 482 4.67 6.65 -0.03
CA ALA A 482 3.89 5.47 -0.39
C ALA A 482 3.58 5.44 -1.89
N GLY A 483 3.06 6.54 -2.44
CA GLY A 483 2.63 6.63 -3.84
C GLY A 483 3.76 6.96 -4.82
N GLY A 484 4.67 7.86 -4.41
CA GLY A 484 5.80 8.27 -5.26
C GLY A 484 6.97 7.28 -5.25
N LEU A 485 7.48 6.89 -4.08
CA LEU A 485 8.67 6.04 -3.98
C LEU A 485 8.35 4.54 -3.97
N LEU A 486 7.47 4.08 -3.06
CA LEU A 486 7.29 2.65 -2.81
C LEU A 486 6.41 1.95 -3.86
N LEU A 487 5.29 2.53 -4.24
CA LEU A 487 4.34 1.89 -5.15
C LEU A 487 4.93 1.64 -6.55
N PRO A 488 5.61 2.60 -7.22
CA PRO A 488 6.31 2.33 -8.46
C PRO A 488 7.43 1.29 -8.32
N HIS A 489 8.18 1.33 -7.20
CA HIS A 489 9.26 0.38 -6.93
C HIS A 489 8.75 -1.05 -6.85
N PHE A 490 7.76 -1.33 -6.00
CA PHE A 490 7.18 -2.65 -5.85
C PHE A 490 6.50 -3.15 -7.12
N SER A 491 5.78 -2.27 -7.83
CA SER A 491 5.14 -2.62 -9.11
C SER A 491 6.17 -3.05 -10.16
N LEU A 492 7.29 -2.33 -10.26
CA LEU A 492 8.36 -2.65 -11.21
C LEU A 492 9.17 -3.89 -10.80
N ILE A 493 9.44 -4.08 -9.50
CA ILE A 493 10.08 -5.33 -9.02
C ILE A 493 9.19 -6.54 -9.33
N THR A 494 7.90 -6.45 -9.03
CA THR A 494 6.94 -7.52 -9.32
C THR A 494 6.92 -7.83 -10.82
N TYR A 495 6.90 -6.79 -11.67
CA TYR A 495 7.02 -6.97 -13.10
C TYR A 495 8.31 -7.70 -13.48
N ARG A 496 9.47 -7.27 -12.97
CA ARG A 496 10.78 -7.92 -13.26
C ARG A 496 10.81 -9.36 -12.81
N LEU A 497 10.34 -9.67 -11.60
CA LEU A 497 10.32 -11.03 -11.06
C LEU A 497 9.38 -11.97 -11.84
N VAL A 498 8.19 -11.49 -12.21
CA VAL A 498 7.19 -12.31 -12.89
C VAL A 498 7.52 -12.51 -14.36
N PHE A 499 7.91 -11.47 -15.08
CA PHE A 499 8.08 -11.54 -16.54
C PHE A 499 9.49 -11.95 -16.96
N GLU A 500 10.53 -11.46 -16.28
CA GLU A 500 11.92 -11.79 -16.62
C GLU A 500 12.22 -13.27 -16.29
N GLN A 501 11.72 -13.78 -15.17
CA GLN A 501 11.84 -15.20 -14.83
C GLN A 501 10.97 -16.11 -15.73
N ARG A 502 9.81 -15.65 -16.19
CA ARG A 502 8.99 -16.43 -17.15
C ARG A 502 9.72 -16.61 -18.49
N GLU A 503 10.38 -15.59 -18.97
CA GLU A 503 11.11 -15.66 -20.24
C GLU A 503 12.32 -16.60 -20.13
N GLN A 504 13.08 -16.52 -19.04
CA GLN A 504 14.16 -17.47 -18.78
C GLN A 504 13.65 -18.91 -18.63
N ARG A 505 12.53 -19.13 -17.93
CA ARG A 505 11.90 -20.45 -17.82
C ARG A 505 11.39 -20.96 -19.16
N ARG A 506 10.83 -20.11 -19.99
CA ARG A 506 10.36 -20.46 -21.34
C ARG A 506 11.52 -20.83 -22.24
N ILE A 507 12.60 -20.06 -22.25
CA ILE A 507 13.82 -20.35 -22.99
C ILE A 507 14.41 -21.67 -22.51
N LYS A 508 14.56 -21.85 -21.19
CA LYS A 508 15.05 -23.12 -20.63
C LYS A 508 14.16 -24.32 -21.01
N ALA A 509 12.81 -24.15 -20.98
CA ALA A 509 11.87 -25.19 -21.35
C ALA A 509 11.90 -25.57 -22.88
N VAL A 510 12.25 -24.63 -23.74
CA VAL A 510 12.45 -24.90 -25.19
C VAL A 510 13.78 -25.61 -25.40
N PHE A 511 14.85 -25.16 -24.73
CA PHE A 511 16.16 -25.80 -24.83
C PHE A 511 16.16 -27.24 -24.28
N THR A 512 15.46 -27.53 -23.20
CA THR A 512 15.31 -28.89 -22.66
C THR A 512 14.53 -29.87 -23.54
N LYS A 513 13.81 -29.39 -24.55
CA LYS A 513 13.16 -30.22 -25.56
C LYS A 513 14.06 -30.58 -26.72
N ILE A 514 15.11 -29.79 -26.93
CA ILE A 514 16.03 -29.95 -28.05
C ILE A 514 17.33 -30.70 -27.63
N VAL A 515 17.77 -30.48 -26.40
CA VAL A 515 18.98 -31.04 -25.81
C VAL A 515 18.62 -31.69 -24.46
N SER A 516 19.30 -32.79 -24.12
CA SER A 516 19.02 -33.47 -22.83
C SER A 516 19.23 -32.52 -21.63
N PRO A 517 18.42 -32.66 -20.57
CA PRO A 517 18.51 -31.76 -19.37
C PRO A 517 19.91 -31.78 -18.74
N GLU A 518 20.60 -32.89 -18.80
CA GLU A 518 21.93 -33.09 -18.26
C GLU A 518 22.97 -32.23 -19.00
N VAL A 519 22.90 -32.22 -20.34
CA VAL A 519 23.75 -31.36 -21.19
C VAL A 519 23.43 -29.89 -21.02
N VAL A 520 22.14 -29.51 -20.85
CA VAL A 520 21.73 -28.12 -20.57
C VAL A 520 22.28 -27.64 -19.24
N ASN A 521 22.26 -28.48 -18.20
CA ASN A 521 22.81 -28.12 -16.90
C ASN A 521 24.34 -27.98 -16.93
N GLU A 522 25.05 -28.87 -17.66
CA GLU A 522 26.49 -28.75 -17.85
C GLU A 522 26.86 -27.46 -18.59
N LEU A 523 26.14 -27.11 -19.65
CA LEU A 523 26.35 -25.87 -20.41
C LEU A 523 26.01 -24.60 -19.60
N LEU A 524 25.03 -24.65 -18.69
CA LEU A 524 24.65 -23.53 -17.82
C LEU A 524 25.58 -23.35 -16.63
N SER A 525 26.30 -24.41 -16.22
CA SER A 525 27.25 -24.38 -15.11
C SER A 525 28.66 -24.02 -15.50
N ALA A 526 28.98 -24.05 -16.81
CA ALA A 526 30.29 -23.71 -17.32
C ALA A 526 30.43 -22.19 -17.52
N ASP A 527 31.39 -21.54 -16.87
CA ASP A 527 31.72 -20.11 -17.07
C ASP A 527 32.18 -19.75 -18.47
N GLN A 528 32.69 -20.77 -19.22
CA GLN A 528 33.00 -20.68 -20.65
C GLN A 528 32.68 -22.02 -21.33
N ILE A 529 31.99 -21.94 -22.46
CA ILE A 529 31.76 -23.11 -23.32
C ILE A 529 33.09 -23.53 -23.95
N SER A 530 33.73 -24.55 -23.38
CA SER A 530 34.94 -25.11 -23.96
C SER A 530 34.60 -26.07 -25.09
N LEU A 531 35.11 -25.82 -26.30
CA LEU A 531 35.02 -26.72 -27.44
C LEU A 531 35.98 -27.91 -27.34
N GLY A 532 36.77 -27.96 -26.26
CA GLY A 532 37.71 -29.07 -26.03
C GLY A 532 37.00 -30.37 -25.72
N GLY A 533 37.12 -31.38 -26.56
CA GLY A 533 36.61 -32.73 -26.28
C GLY A 533 37.40 -33.44 -25.17
N ALA A 534 36.68 -34.16 -24.28
CA ALA A 534 37.27 -34.99 -23.23
C ALA A 534 37.31 -36.45 -23.69
N ARG A 535 38.47 -37.10 -23.49
CA ARG A 535 38.56 -38.56 -23.70
C ARG A 535 38.05 -39.27 -22.45
N ARG A 536 37.08 -40.16 -22.67
CA ARG A 536 36.42 -40.88 -21.57
C ARG A 536 36.16 -42.34 -21.96
N HIS A 537 36.21 -43.22 -20.96
CA HIS A 537 35.77 -44.59 -21.09
C HIS A 537 34.26 -44.65 -20.96
N MET A 538 33.55 -45.04 -22.02
CA MET A 538 32.12 -44.90 -22.18
C MET A 538 31.50 -46.02 -22.97
N THR A 539 30.19 -46.14 -22.96
CA THR A 539 29.43 -47.09 -23.82
C THR A 539 28.54 -46.31 -24.76
N VAL A 540 28.59 -46.68 -26.05
CA VAL A 540 27.77 -46.10 -27.10
C VAL A 540 26.77 -47.13 -27.62
N PHE A 541 25.61 -46.66 -27.98
CA PHE A 541 24.44 -47.42 -28.38
C PHE A 541 23.90 -46.89 -29.71
N PHE A 542 23.64 -47.79 -30.62
CA PHE A 542 22.88 -47.53 -31.82
C PHE A 542 21.71 -48.50 -31.88
N ALA A 543 20.53 -48.00 -32.19
CA ALA A 543 19.31 -48.78 -32.35
C ALA A 543 18.50 -48.29 -33.55
N ASP A 544 18.26 -49.13 -34.49
CA ASP A 544 17.63 -48.83 -35.78
C ASP A 544 16.32 -49.61 -35.95
N VAL A 545 15.30 -48.97 -36.50
CA VAL A 545 13.96 -49.56 -36.68
C VAL A 545 13.94 -50.36 -37.98
N ARG A 546 13.98 -51.67 -37.86
CA ARG A 546 13.99 -52.58 -39.00
C ARG A 546 12.63 -52.70 -39.70
N GLY A 547 12.65 -52.65 -41.04
CA GLY A 547 11.43 -52.70 -41.85
C GLY A 547 10.76 -51.37 -42.09
N PHE A 548 11.39 -50.26 -41.61
CA PHE A 548 10.81 -48.92 -41.73
C PHE A 548 10.80 -48.45 -43.21
N THR A 549 11.92 -48.54 -43.91
CA THR A 549 12.01 -48.18 -45.34
C THR A 549 10.99 -48.93 -46.18
N GLU A 550 10.90 -50.28 -45.99
CA GLU A 550 9.91 -51.12 -46.65
C GLU A 550 8.45 -50.64 -46.32
N PHE A 551 8.20 -50.32 -45.08
CA PHE A 551 6.89 -49.81 -44.63
C PHE A 551 6.57 -48.46 -45.27
N THR A 552 7.50 -47.54 -45.34
CA THR A 552 7.28 -46.21 -45.93
C THR A 552 7.01 -46.29 -47.42
N ASP A 553 7.79 -47.12 -48.17
CA ASP A 553 7.62 -47.35 -49.60
C ASP A 553 6.25 -47.98 -49.90
N VAL A 554 5.90 -49.05 -49.19
CA VAL A 554 4.60 -49.70 -49.33
C VAL A 554 3.43 -48.77 -48.95
N SER A 555 3.56 -48.02 -47.87
CA SER A 555 2.51 -47.07 -47.46
C SER A 555 2.30 -45.97 -48.50
N GLN A 556 3.37 -45.46 -49.07
CA GLN A 556 3.31 -44.44 -50.12
C GLN A 556 2.70 -44.99 -51.39
N ALA A 557 3.15 -46.18 -51.85
CA ALA A 557 2.65 -46.87 -53.06
C ALA A 557 1.12 -47.16 -52.94
N ASN A 558 0.68 -47.67 -51.80
CA ASN A 558 -0.74 -47.91 -51.48
C ASN A 558 -1.56 -46.61 -51.49
N ALA A 559 -1.01 -45.51 -50.93
CA ALA A 559 -1.66 -44.21 -50.91
C ALA A 559 -1.81 -43.63 -52.34
N GLU A 560 -0.79 -43.73 -53.17
CA GLU A 560 -0.81 -43.27 -54.55
C GLU A 560 -1.77 -44.15 -55.43
N GLU A 561 -1.82 -45.43 -55.19
CA GLU A 561 -2.73 -46.38 -55.89
C GLU A 561 -4.18 -46.07 -55.48
N TYR A 562 -4.44 -45.80 -54.21
CA TYR A 562 -5.77 -45.40 -53.74
C TYR A 562 -6.24 -44.09 -54.38
N VAL A 563 -5.38 -43.05 -54.41
CA VAL A 563 -5.66 -41.78 -55.11
C VAL A 563 -6.00 -42.01 -56.57
N ARG A 564 -5.26 -42.92 -57.27
CA ARG A 564 -5.46 -43.25 -58.71
C ARG A 564 -6.77 -44.00 -58.93
N SER A 565 -7.02 -45.05 -58.11
CA SER A 565 -8.20 -45.91 -58.26
C SER A 565 -9.49 -45.22 -57.98
N HIS A 566 -9.49 -44.21 -57.03
CA HIS A 566 -10.67 -43.41 -56.67
C HIS A 566 -10.74 -42.06 -57.39
N GLN A 567 -9.85 -41.81 -58.38
CA GLN A 567 -9.80 -40.57 -59.17
C GLN A 567 -9.77 -39.29 -58.34
N LEU A 568 -9.15 -39.34 -57.16
CA LEU A 568 -8.99 -38.15 -56.33
C LEU A 568 -8.06 -37.14 -56.99
N SER A 569 -8.42 -35.87 -56.98
CA SER A 569 -7.63 -34.79 -57.60
C SER A 569 -7.60 -33.54 -56.74
N GLY A 570 -6.64 -32.66 -56.98
CA GLY A 570 -6.53 -31.38 -56.29
C GLY A 570 -6.39 -31.49 -54.77
N LYS A 571 -7.18 -30.78 -54.03
CA LYS A 571 -7.09 -30.73 -52.56
C LYS A 571 -7.39 -32.06 -51.89
N ALA A 572 -8.34 -32.87 -52.40
CA ALA A 572 -8.70 -34.13 -51.78
C ALA A 572 -7.57 -35.18 -51.89
N ALA A 573 -6.84 -35.22 -52.99
CA ALA A 573 -5.64 -36.05 -53.14
C ALA A 573 -4.51 -35.61 -52.21
N ALA A 574 -4.25 -34.29 -52.10
CA ALA A 574 -3.23 -33.73 -51.20
C ALA A 574 -3.54 -33.96 -49.72
N ASP A 575 -4.77 -33.82 -49.28
CA ASP A 575 -5.21 -34.05 -47.91
C ASP A 575 -5.04 -35.54 -47.55
N TYR A 576 -5.43 -36.49 -48.42
CA TYR A 576 -5.29 -37.92 -48.18
C TYR A 576 -3.80 -38.34 -48.09
N LEU A 577 -2.97 -37.92 -49.04
CA LEU A 577 -1.52 -38.22 -49.04
C LEU A 577 -0.86 -37.59 -47.79
N GLY A 578 -1.27 -36.36 -47.39
CA GLY A 578 -0.77 -35.69 -46.20
C GLY A 578 -1.17 -36.42 -44.91
N GLU A 579 -2.35 -37.04 -44.85
CA GLU A 579 -2.80 -37.84 -43.70
C GLU A 579 -2.00 -39.13 -43.57
N GLN A 580 -1.76 -39.83 -44.67
CA GLN A 580 -0.92 -41.03 -44.71
C GLN A 580 0.54 -40.72 -44.30
N ALA A 581 1.12 -39.65 -44.81
CA ALA A 581 2.45 -39.21 -44.38
C ALA A 581 2.54 -38.90 -42.88
N ARG A 582 1.48 -38.30 -42.26
CA ARG A 582 1.42 -38.08 -40.83
C ARG A 582 1.34 -39.40 -40.04
N GLU A 583 0.60 -40.38 -40.51
CA GLU A 583 0.48 -41.69 -39.82
C GLU A 583 1.81 -42.44 -39.85
N VAL A 584 2.55 -42.41 -40.97
CA VAL A 584 3.90 -42.91 -41.05
C VAL A 584 4.82 -42.23 -40.04
N LEU A 585 4.82 -40.87 -40.00
CA LEU A 585 5.63 -40.09 -39.04
C LEU A 585 5.27 -40.40 -37.60
N ASN A 586 3.97 -40.47 -37.26
CA ASN A 586 3.51 -40.82 -35.92
C ASN A 586 3.95 -42.23 -35.51
N THR A 587 3.95 -43.16 -36.45
CA THR A 587 4.41 -44.54 -36.20
C THR A 587 5.91 -44.57 -35.85
N VAL A 588 6.74 -43.89 -36.65
CA VAL A 588 8.18 -43.82 -36.37
C VAL A 588 8.44 -43.14 -35.02
N ASN A 589 7.81 -41.99 -34.78
CA ASN A 589 7.96 -41.25 -33.54
C ASN A 589 7.59 -42.11 -32.30
N LEU A 590 6.62 -43.00 -32.42
CA LEU A 590 6.26 -43.92 -31.35
C LEU A 590 7.39 -44.85 -30.97
N TYR A 591 8.07 -45.51 -31.99
CA TYR A 591 9.19 -46.40 -31.74
C TYR A 591 10.45 -45.66 -31.29
N LEU A 592 10.73 -44.48 -31.87
CA LEU A 592 11.82 -43.61 -31.43
C LEU A 592 11.62 -43.09 -30.00
N SER A 593 10.36 -42.79 -29.59
CA SER A 593 10.05 -42.38 -28.24
C SER A 593 10.33 -43.49 -27.23
N VAL A 594 9.96 -44.75 -27.55
CA VAL A 594 10.28 -45.89 -26.67
C VAL A 594 11.78 -46.02 -26.45
N LEU A 595 12.58 -45.91 -27.55
CA LEU A 595 14.04 -45.95 -27.46
C LEU A 595 14.60 -44.80 -26.63
N ALA A 596 14.16 -43.58 -26.89
CA ALA A 596 14.61 -42.36 -26.17
C ALA A 596 14.23 -42.40 -24.67
N ASP A 597 13.00 -42.85 -24.34
CA ASP A 597 12.52 -42.97 -22.96
C ASP A 597 13.29 -44.02 -22.16
N THR A 598 13.62 -45.16 -22.77
CA THR A 598 14.44 -46.19 -22.11
C THR A 598 15.89 -45.73 -21.93
N VAL A 599 16.47 -45.04 -22.91
CA VAL A 599 17.79 -44.39 -22.79
C VAL A 599 17.82 -43.44 -21.60
N LYS A 600 16.84 -42.57 -21.52
CA LYS A 600 16.73 -41.57 -20.44
C LYS A 600 16.50 -42.24 -19.09
N LYS A 601 15.63 -43.23 -19.01
CA LYS A 601 15.29 -43.96 -17.74
C LYS A 601 16.54 -44.65 -17.17
N HIS A 602 17.42 -45.15 -18.03
CA HIS A 602 18.67 -45.79 -17.59
C HIS A 602 19.89 -44.85 -17.54
N GLY A 603 19.65 -43.51 -17.50
CA GLY A 603 20.72 -42.51 -17.34
C GLY A 603 21.65 -42.37 -18.53
N GLY A 604 21.17 -42.66 -19.73
CA GLY A 604 21.88 -42.44 -21.00
C GLY A 604 21.65 -41.02 -21.52
N THR A 605 22.62 -40.52 -22.26
CA THR A 605 22.54 -39.25 -23.00
C THR A 605 22.11 -39.55 -24.43
N LEU A 606 20.94 -39.04 -24.83
CA LEU A 606 20.51 -39.12 -26.22
C LEU A 606 21.33 -38.13 -27.04
N ASP A 607 22.09 -38.63 -28.04
CA ASP A 607 22.87 -37.78 -28.94
C ASP A 607 22.00 -37.21 -30.07
N LYS A 608 21.51 -38.06 -30.94
CA LYS A 608 20.71 -37.64 -32.10
C LYS A 608 19.89 -38.80 -32.68
N TYR A 609 18.95 -38.41 -33.51
CA TYR A 609 18.28 -39.32 -34.45
C TYR A 609 18.98 -39.26 -35.80
N ILE A 610 19.25 -40.40 -36.40
CA ILE A 610 19.84 -40.55 -37.70
C ILE A 610 18.83 -41.30 -38.59
N GLY A 611 17.84 -40.52 -39.12
CA GLY A 611 16.67 -41.15 -39.74
C GLY A 611 15.81 -41.87 -38.69
N ASP A 612 15.64 -43.16 -38.82
CA ASP A 612 14.94 -44.05 -37.89
C ASP A 612 15.89 -44.76 -36.89
N CYS A 613 17.17 -44.36 -36.87
CA CYS A 613 18.16 -44.85 -35.91
C CYS A 613 18.34 -43.89 -34.75
N VAL A 614 18.38 -44.42 -33.51
CA VAL A 614 18.70 -43.68 -32.28
C VAL A 614 20.18 -43.90 -31.93
N MET A 615 20.92 -42.82 -31.77
CA MET A 615 22.27 -42.83 -31.22
C MET A 615 22.24 -42.27 -29.79
N ALA A 616 22.84 -42.99 -28.84
CA ALA A 616 22.94 -42.62 -27.45
C ALA A 616 24.24 -43.12 -26.80
N PHE A 617 24.61 -42.56 -25.66
CA PHE A 617 25.82 -42.97 -24.95
C PHE A 617 25.67 -42.85 -23.43
N TRP A 618 26.46 -43.58 -22.66
CA TRP A 618 26.52 -43.55 -21.18
C TRP A 618 27.96 -43.28 -20.73
N GLY A 619 28.13 -42.49 -19.66
CA GLY A 619 29.41 -42.10 -19.08
C GLY A 619 29.78 -40.64 -19.29
N ALA A 620 28.91 -39.89 -19.98
CA ALA A 620 29.01 -38.42 -20.13
C ALA A 620 27.60 -37.83 -20.38
N PRO A 621 27.37 -36.57 -20.06
CA PRO A 621 28.27 -35.67 -19.33
C PRO A 621 28.48 -36.12 -17.88
N LEU A 622 27.51 -36.82 -17.27
CA LEU A 622 27.60 -37.40 -15.95
C LEU A 622 28.40 -38.71 -15.96
N LYS A 623 29.34 -38.82 -15.04
CA LYS A 623 30.10 -40.05 -14.85
C LYS A 623 29.16 -41.16 -14.37
N ASN A 624 29.19 -42.32 -15.05
CA ASN A 624 28.43 -43.50 -14.65
C ASN A 624 29.40 -44.69 -14.64
N GLU A 625 29.72 -45.24 -13.49
CA GLU A 625 30.66 -46.37 -13.35
C GLU A 625 30.10 -47.70 -13.88
N LYS A 626 28.77 -47.81 -14.02
CA LYS A 626 28.09 -48.98 -14.60
C LYS A 626 27.50 -48.68 -15.98
N HIS A 627 28.16 -47.80 -16.77
CA HIS A 627 27.67 -47.34 -18.07
C HIS A 627 27.31 -48.46 -19.02
N ALA A 628 28.09 -49.55 -19.11
CA ALA A 628 27.82 -50.68 -19.97
C ALA A 628 26.57 -51.47 -19.53
N LEU A 629 26.43 -51.72 -18.24
CA LEU A 629 25.25 -52.40 -17.68
C LEU A 629 23.99 -51.58 -17.89
N SER A 630 24.04 -50.26 -17.60
CA SER A 630 22.92 -49.34 -17.80
C SER A 630 22.47 -49.32 -19.28
N CYS A 631 23.41 -49.26 -20.19
CA CYS A 631 23.17 -49.28 -21.63
C CYS A 631 22.47 -50.58 -22.07
N VAL A 632 22.99 -51.74 -21.63
CA VAL A 632 22.40 -53.04 -22.01
C VAL A 632 21.01 -53.24 -21.40
N ARG A 633 20.81 -52.83 -20.18
CA ARG A 633 19.46 -52.83 -19.55
C ARG A 633 18.47 -51.95 -20.31
N SER A 634 18.89 -50.76 -20.77
CA SER A 634 18.08 -49.91 -21.63
C SER A 634 17.69 -50.61 -22.92
N ALA A 635 18.64 -51.33 -23.58
CA ALA A 635 18.36 -52.08 -24.77
C ALA A 635 17.36 -53.25 -24.53
N ILE A 636 17.53 -53.98 -23.45
CA ILE A 636 16.61 -55.07 -23.07
C ILE A 636 15.20 -54.51 -22.85
N GLU A 637 15.07 -53.47 -22.05
CA GLU A 637 13.76 -52.86 -21.78
C GLU A 637 13.11 -52.30 -23.05
N ALA A 638 13.87 -51.66 -23.90
CA ALA A 638 13.39 -51.17 -25.21
C ALA A 638 12.82 -52.32 -26.05
N GLN A 639 13.53 -53.43 -26.20
CA GLN A 639 13.07 -54.62 -26.95
C GLN A 639 11.78 -55.19 -26.33
N GLN A 640 11.71 -55.32 -25.03
CA GLN A 640 10.52 -55.83 -24.30
C GLN A 640 9.32 -54.91 -24.51
N THR A 641 9.52 -53.58 -24.40
CA THR A 641 8.47 -52.58 -24.62
C THR A 641 7.95 -52.61 -26.06
N ILE A 642 8.85 -52.66 -27.03
CA ILE A 642 8.50 -52.75 -28.44
C ILE A 642 7.76 -54.04 -28.75
N TYR A 643 8.16 -55.15 -28.12
CA TYR A 643 7.47 -56.43 -28.27
C TYR A 643 6.02 -56.35 -27.74
N GLY A 644 5.83 -55.76 -26.56
CA GLY A 644 4.50 -55.51 -25.99
C GLY A 644 3.64 -54.61 -26.87
N LEU A 645 4.22 -53.54 -27.43
CA LEU A 645 3.56 -52.65 -28.38
C LEU A 645 3.11 -53.37 -29.65
N ASN A 646 3.97 -54.24 -30.19
CA ASN A 646 3.65 -55.04 -31.36
C ASN A 646 2.54 -56.08 -31.08
N GLN A 647 2.46 -56.65 -29.89
CA GLN A 647 1.36 -57.55 -29.51
C GLN A 647 0.02 -56.79 -29.51
N GLY A 648 -0.01 -55.55 -28.94
CA GLY A 648 -1.18 -54.69 -29.00
C GLY A 648 -1.61 -54.34 -30.43
N ARG A 649 -0.61 -54.00 -31.29
CA ARG A 649 -0.87 -53.70 -32.71
C ARG A 649 -1.36 -54.89 -33.48
N PHE A 650 -0.87 -56.07 -33.19
CA PHE A 650 -1.31 -57.32 -33.84
C PHE A 650 -2.82 -57.60 -33.52
N GLN A 651 -3.25 -57.38 -32.31
CA GLN A 651 -4.66 -57.52 -31.94
C GLN A 651 -5.52 -56.45 -32.63
N GLU A 652 -5.06 -55.22 -32.66
CA GLU A 652 -5.76 -54.13 -33.37
C GLU A 652 -5.83 -54.42 -34.89
N ASN A 653 -4.80 -54.95 -35.50
CA ASN A 653 -4.84 -55.33 -36.90
C ASN A 653 -5.89 -56.38 -37.18
N LYS A 654 -6.02 -57.39 -36.33
CA LYS A 654 -7.10 -58.40 -36.44
C LYS A 654 -8.50 -57.75 -36.39
N ARG A 655 -8.68 -56.71 -35.60
CA ARG A 655 -9.89 -55.96 -35.58
C ARG A 655 -10.11 -55.16 -36.85
N ARG A 656 -9.07 -54.42 -37.33
CA ARG A 656 -9.12 -53.61 -38.53
C ARG A 656 -9.40 -54.46 -39.77
N GLU A 657 -8.85 -55.68 -39.88
CA GLU A 657 -9.14 -56.64 -40.96
C GLU A 657 -10.63 -56.97 -41.01
N LYS A 658 -11.29 -57.24 -39.89
CA LYS A 658 -12.75 -57.46 -39.80
C LYS A 658 -13.55 -56.21 -40.16
N ASP A 659 -13.12 -55.03 -39.69
CA ASP A 659 -13.78 -53.78 -39.99
C ASP A 659 -13.63 -53.43 -41.48
N ASN A 660 -12.52 -53.74 -42.09
CA ASN A 660 -12.28 -53.50 -43.52
C ASN A 660 -13.17 -54.31 -44.43
N ILE A 661 -13.57 -55.54 -44.05
CA ILE A 661 -14.58 -56.31 -44.78
C ILE A 661 -15.93 -55.54 -44.78
N THR A 662 -16.34 -54.98 -43.62
CA THR A 662 -17.57 -54.21 -43.53
C THR A 662 -17.46 -52.86 -44.30
N ARG A 663 -16.32 -52.21 -44.27
CA ARG A 663 -16.03 -50.99 -44.99
C ARG A 663 -16.08 -51.16 -46.50
N ALA A 664 -15.50 -52.27 -47.00
CA ALA A 664 -15.55 -52.60 -48.40
C ALA A 664 -17.01 -52.78 -48.91
N ILE A 665 -17.88 -53.39 -48.15
CA ILE A 665 -19.32 -53.50 -48.48
C ILE A 665 -20.00 -52.11 -48.56
N ARG A 666 -19.51 -51.15 -47.76
CA ARG A 666 -20.04 -49.77 -47.75
C ARG A 666 -19.36 -48.79 -48.69
N GLY A 667 -18.43 -49.24 -49.51
CA GLY A 667 -17.67 -48.41 -50.46
C GLY A 667 -16.75 -47.40 -49.77
N GLN A 668 -16.37 -47.67 -48.49
CA GLN A 668 -15.47 -46.85 -47.68
C GLN A 668 -14.00 -47.34 -47.84
N PRO A 669 -13.00 -46.42 -47.79
CA PRO A 669 -11.59 -46.80 -47.86
C PRO A 669 -11.20 -47.73 -46.70
N PRO A 670 -10.36 -48.75 -46.92
CA PRO A 670 -9.90 -49.62 -45.89
C PRO A 670 -9.06 -48.87 -44.86
N LEU A 671 -9.18 -49.25 -43.60
CA LEU A 671 -8.25 -48.79 -42.55
C LEU A 671 -6.87 -49.43 -42.81
N PRO A 672 -5.79 -48.65 -42.80
CA PRO A 672 -4.45 -49.20 -42.96
C PRO A 672 -4.10 -50.10 -41.77
N LEU A 673 -3.42 -51.21 -42.06
CA LEU A 673 -2.89 -52.07 -41.01
C LEU A 673 -1.69 -51.39 -40.33
N LEU A 674 -1.61 -51.53 -39.00
CA LEU A 674 -0.53 -50.95 -38.22
C LEU A 674 0.77 -51.81 -38.49
N PRO A 675 1.92 -51.16 -38.77
CA PRO A 675 3.14 -51.90 -38.99
C PRO A 675 3.66 -52.54 -37.69
N LEU A 676 4.20 -53.74 -37.80
CA LEU A 676 4.88 -54.44 -36.72
C LEU A 676 6.39 -54.34 -36.96
N LEU A 677 6.96 -53.23 -36.45
CA LEU A 677 8.38 -52.94 -36.63
C LEU A 677 9.22 -53.60 -35.53
N SER A 678 10.45 -53.89 -35.82
CA SER A 678 11.42 -54.48 -34.87
C SER A 678 12.65 -53.59 -34.82
N VAL A 679 13.43 -53.69 -33.74
CA VAL A 679 14.61 -52.85 -33.56
C VAL A 679 15.87 -53.77 -33.55
N GLY A 680 16.87 -53.40 -34.32
CA GLY A 680 18.22 -53.96 -34.25
C GLY A 680 19.09 -53.05 -33.35
N THR A 681 19.90 -53.66 -32.47
CA THR A 681 20.69 -52.85 -31.51
C THR A 681 22.15 -53.29 -31.50
N GLY A 682 23.06 -52.33 -31.57
CA GLY A 682 24.52 -52.54 -31.47
C GLY A 682 25.13 -51.68 -30.36
N ILE A 683 25.91 -52.30 -29.48
CA ILE A 683 26.49 -51.62 -28.29
C ILE A 683 27.98 -51.92 -28.23
N ASN A 684 28.77 -50.88 -28.00
CA ASN A 684 30.22 -51.04 -27.82
C ASN A 684 30.72 -50.12 -26.68
N THR A 685 31.71 -50.61 -25.97
CA THR A 685 32.37 -49.92 -24.86
C THR A 685 33.85 -49.70 -25.18
N GLY A 686 34.35 -48.52 -24.83
CA GLY A 686 35.76 -48.17 -24.98
C GLY A 686 36.07 -46.70 -24.80
N GLU A 687 37.30 -46.33 -25.11
CA GLU A 687 37.76 -44.92 -25.04
C GLU A 687 37.25 -44.11 -26.22
N MET A 688 36.46 -43.10 -25.93
CA MET A 688 35.86 -42.19 -26.93
C MET A 688 36.10 -40.75 -26.54
N THR A 689 36.07 -39.87 -27.52
CA THR A 689 36.09 -38.43 -27.26
C THR A 689 34.68 -37.87 -27.28
N VAL A 690 34.29 -37.17 -26.21
CA VAL A 690 32.97 -36.52 -26.03
C VAL A 690 33.16 -35.04 -25.88
N GLY A 691 32.31 -34.24 -26.51
CA GLY A 691 32.34 -32.79 -26.37
C GLY A 691 31.43 -32.07 -27.37
N LEU A 692 31.49 -30.76 -27.39
CA LEU A 692 30.77 -29.94 -28.37
C LEU A 692 31.50 -29.97 -29.70
N MET A 693 30.81 -30.44 -30.73
CA MET A 693 31.33 -30.52 -32.12
C MET A 693 30.43 -29.74 -33.06
N GLY A 694 31.03 -28.91 -33.91
CA GLY A 694 30.30 -28.10 -34.88
C GLY A 694 30.96 -26.73 -35.10
N SER A 695 30.20 -25.82 -35.67
CA SER A 695 30.66 -24.43 -35.90
C SER A 695 30.21 -23.51 -34.79
N ASN A 696 31.13 -22.76 -34.23
CA ASN A 696 30.84 -21.71 -33.22
C ASN A 696 29.79 -20.68 -33.67
N ALA A 697 29.69 -20.49 -34.98
CA ALA A 697 28.79 -19.49 -35.56
C ALA A 697 27.38 -20.00 -35.85
N HIS A 698 27.16 -21.35 -35.86
CA HIS A 698 25.86 -21.91 -36.30
C HIS A 698 25.28 -22.95 -35.34
N ILE A 699 25.79 -24.21 -35.42
CA ILE A 699 25.23 -25.31 -34.63
C ILE A 699 26.37 -26.07 -33.95
N LEU A 700 26.19 -26.27 -32.63
CA LEU A 700 27.04 -27.12 -31.81
C LEU A 700 26.23 -28.30 -31.29
N ASN A 701 26.69 -29.50 -31.50
CA ASN A 701 26.11 -30.72 -30.98
C ASN A 701 27.04 -31.30 -29.91
N TYR A 702 26.48 -31.66 -28.75
CA TYR A 702 27.22 -32.44 -27.76
C TYR A 702 27.17 -33.92 -28.19
N THR A 703 28.27 -34.44 -28.64
CA THR A 703 28.32 -35.75 -29.26
C THR A 703 29.61 -36.51 -28.92
N VAL A 704 29.64 -37.79 -29.30
CA VAL A 704 30.81 -38.66 -29.13
C VAL A 704 31.36 -39.05 -30.49
N PHE A 705 32.68 -39.18 -30.58
CA PHE A 705 33.33 -39.64 -31.77
C PHE A 705 34.58 -40.50 -31.44
N GLY A 706 34.96 -41.31 -32.36
CA GLY A 706 36.09 -42.23 -32.26
C GLY A 706 35.82 -43.55 -32.93
N ARG A 707 36.87 -44.39 -32.97
CA ARG A 707 36.81 -45.73 -33.56
C ARG A 707 35.68 -46.59 -32.95
N GLU A 708 35.51 -46.50 -31.63
CA GLU A 708 34.58 -47.32 -30.88
C GLU A 708 33.10 -47.00 -31.19
N VAL A 709 32.79 -45.79 -31.58
CA VAL A 709 31.46 -45.35 -32.07
C VAL A 709 31.13 -46.11 -33.38
N ASN A 710 32.09 -46.20 -34.28
CA ASN A 710 31.92 -46.89 -35.53
C ASN A 710 31.72 -48.40 -35.32
N VAL A 711 32.37 -49.03 -34.30
CA VAL A 711 32.14 -50.44 -33.94
C VAL A 711 30.70 -50.65 -33.56
N ALA A 712 30.12 -49.83 -32.66
CA ALA A 712 28.73 -49.94 -32.22
C ALA A 712 27.73 -49.81 -33.38
N SER A 713 27.93 -48.83 -34.26
CA SER A 713 27.09 -48.66 -35.47
C SER A 713 27.17 -49.89 -36.43
N ARG A 714 28.35 -50.52 -36.56
CA ARG A 714 28.44 -51.72 -37.37
C ARG A 714 27.81 -52.94 -36.72
N LEU A 715 27.90 -53.09 -35.41
CA LEU A 715 27.19 -54.12 -34.63
C LEU A 715 25.69 -54.01 -34.79
N GLU A 716 25.20 -52.77 -34.77
CA GLU A 716 23.78 -52.46 -35.00
C GLU A 716 23.36 -52.96 -36.38
N GLY A 717 24.10 -52.57 -37.43
CA GLY A 717 23.85 -53.07 -38.82
C GLY A 717 23.83 -54.61 -38.98
N LEU A 718 24.61 -55.33 -38.17
CA LEU A 718 24.67 -56.81 -38.15
C LEU A 718 23.61 -57.49 -37.32
N SER A 719 22.99 -56.79 -36.36
CA SER A 719 22.08 -57.33 -35.32
C SER A 719 20.74 -57.85 -35.89
N GLY A 720 20.37 -57.46 -37.10
CA GLY A 720 19.10 -57.91 -37.71
C GLY A 720 17.85 -57.46 -36.98
N ARG A 721 16.76 -58.20 -37.13
CA ARG A 721 15.44 -57.86 -36.50
C ARG A 721 15.31 -58.42 -35.08
N GLY A 722 15.26 -57.58 -34.09
CA GLY A 722 14.95 -57.92 -32.67
C GLY A 722 16.14 -58.52 -31.90
N HIS A 723 17.40 -58.31 -32.35
CA HIS A 723 18.58 -58.76 -31.62
C HIS A 723 19.37 -57.59 -31.04
N ILE A 724 20.03 -57.84 -29.91
CA ILE A 724 20.95 -56.92 -29.24
C ILE A 724 22.36 -57.50 -29.35
N TYR A 725 23.23 -56.88 -30.11
CA TYR A 725 24.63 -57.29 -30.26
C TYR A 725 25.56 -56.41 -29.49
N ILE A 726 26.42 -57.00 -28.69
CA ILE A 726 27.41 -56.25 -27.86
C ILE A 726 28.80 -56.74 -28.20
N SER A 727 29.76 -55.84 -28.09
CA SER A 727 31.19 -56.20 -28.26
C SER A 727 31.75 -56.90 -27.04
N GLU A 728 32.89 -57.55 -27.15
CA GLU A 728 33.64 -58.19 -26.08
C GLU A 728 33.98 -57.22 -24.94
N PRO A 729 34.49 -55.96 -25.20
CA PRO A 729 34.65 -54.97 -24.11
C PRO A 729 33.38 -54.69 -23.31
N THR A 730 32.23 -54.59 -24.00
CA THR A 730 30.93 -54.42 -23.33
C THR A 730 30.58 -55.66 -22.50
N TYR A 731 30.78 -56.87 -23.07
CA TYR A 731 30.56 -58.12 -22.34
C TYR A 731 31.41 -58.22 -21.05
N LEU A 732 32.67 -57.86 -21.10
CA LEU A 732 33.58 -57.88 -19.95
C LEU A 732 33.16 -56.90 -18.86
N GLU A 733 32.70 -55.70 -19.19
CA GLU A 733 32.16 -54.73 -18.27
C GLU A 733 30.88 -55.21 -17.60
N ILE A 734 29.97 -55.80 -18.36
CA ILE A 734 28.76 -56.41 -17.82
C ILE A 734 29.09 -57.56 -16.89
N ASN A 735 30.06 -58.45 -17.28
CA ASN A 735 30.46 -59.59 -16.47
C ASN A 735 31.02 -59.17 -15.08
N ARG A 736 31.67 -57.98 -14.98
CA ARG A 736 32.13 -57.41 -13.71
C ARG A 736 30.98 -56.89 -12.87
N SER A 737 29.94 -56.36 -13.51
CA SER A 737 28.85 -55.62 -12.80
C SER A 737 27.62 -56.49 -12.55
N ASP A 738 27.33 -57.48 -13.43
CA ASP A 738 26.18 -58.37 -13.36
C ASP A 738 26.55 -59.68 -14.06
N PRO A 739 27.27 -60.62 -13.34
CA PRO A 739 27.70 -61.93 -13.89
C PRO A 739 26.54 -62.77 -14.38
N VAL A 740 25.36 -62.66 -13.81
CA VAL A 740 24.17 -63.44 -14.18
C VAL A 740 23.69 -63.01 -15.57
N LEU A 741 23.60 -61.73 -15.82
CA LEU A 741 23.24 -61.23 -17.14
C LEU A 741 24.31 -61.61 -18.16
N ALA A 742 25.57 -61.46 -17.81
CA ALA A 742 26.68 -61.86 -18.71
C ALA A 742 26.65 -63.33 -19.07
N GLY A 743 26.39 -64.21 -18.08
CA GLY A 743 26.29 -65.68 -18.30
C GLY A 743 25.12 -66.12 -19.19
N SER A 744 24.09 -65.22 -19.32
CA SER A 744 23.00 -65.46 -20.29
C SER A 744 23.32 -65.07 -21.73
N CYS A 745 24.38 -64.26 -21.94
CA CYS A 745 24.77 -63.84 -23.31
C CYS A 745 25.34 -64.97 -24.15
N ILE A 746 24.99 -65.04 -25.44
CA ILE A 746 25.39 -66.06 -26.37
C ILE A 746 26.59 -65.53 -27.18
N LYS A 747 27.72 -66.18 -27.12
CA LYS A 747 28.89 -65.84 -27.92
C LYS A 747 28.63 -66.21 -29.36
N LEU A 748 28.82 -65.28 -30.28
CA LEU A 748 28.66 -65.50 -31.73
C LEU A 748 30.03 -65.59 -32.38
N SER A 749 30.04 -65.99 -33.65
CA SER A 749 31.27 -66.02 -34.45
C SER A 749 31.86 -64.63 -34.62
N PRO A 750 33.18 -64.45 -34.46
CA PRO A 750 33.80 -63.15 -34.64
C PRO A 750 33.56 -62.59 -36.05
N VAL A 751 33.29 -61.26 -36.10
CA VAL A 751 32.90 -60.57 -37.35
C VAL A 751 34.00 -59.61 -37.79
N THR A 752 34.35 -59.65 -39.07
CA THR A 752 35.27 -58.68 -39.69
C THR A 752 34.48 -57.37 -39.97
N ILE A 753 34.87 -56.27 -39.30
CA ILE A 753 34.24 -54.98 -39.48
C ILE A 753 35.10 -54.10 -40.42
N LYS A 754 34.52 -53.57 -41.50
CA LYS A 754 35.20 -52.69 -42.44
C LYS A 754 35.95 -51.55 -41.73
N GLY A 755 37.30 -51.51 -41.97
CA GLY A 755 38.14 -50.48 -41.30
C GLY A 755 38.74 -50.90 -39.95
N ILE A 756 38.49 -52.15 -39.48
CA ILE A 756 39.09 -52.76 -38.31
C ILE A 756 39.90 -53.95 -38.70
N ARG A 757 41.19 -53.97 -38.34
CA ARG A 757 42.15 -55.02 -38.82
C ARG A 757 41.93 -56.38 -38.20
N GLN A 758 41.41 -56.46 -36.99
CA GLN A 758 41.14 -57.70 -36.24
C GLN A 758 39.63 -58.00 -36.18
N PRO A 759 39.23 -59.27 -36.31
CA PRO A 759 37.84 -59.69 -36.09
C PRO A 759 37.38 -59.27 -34.68
N VAL A 760 36.19 -58.71 -34.57
CA VAL A 760 35.59 -58.33 -33.28
C VAL A 760 34.77 -59.50 -32.79
N ALA A 761 35.05 -59.95 -31.55
CA ALA A 761 34.22 -60.94 -30.87
C ALA A 761 32.91 -60.25 -30.40
N ILE A 762 31.79 -60.90 -30.74
CA ILE A 762 30.44 -60.34 -30.44
C ILE A 762 29.60 -61.30 -29.61
N TYR A 763 28.68 -60.72 -28.85
CA TYR A 763 27.77 -61.52 -28.03
C TYR A 763 26.36 -61.04 -28.33
N GLU A 764 25.40 -61.94 -28.34
CA GLU A 764 23.99 -61.65 -28.35
C GLU A 764 23.42 -61.60 -26.91
N VAL A 765 22.69 -60.53 -26.56
CA VAL A 765 22.03 -60.40 -25.27
C VAL A 765 20.59 -60.90 -25.40
N PRO A 766 20.17 -61.95 -24.64
CA PRO A 766 18.81 -62.42 -24.63
C PRO A 766 17.92 -61.44 -23.88
N TRP A 767 16.80 -61.05 -24.47
CA TRP A 767 15.82 -60.12 -23.86
C TRP A 767 14.43 -60.75 -23.69
N LYS A 768 14.13 -61.86 -24.36
CA LYS A 768 12.88 -62.63 -24.18
C LYS A 768 12.99 -63.43 -22.90
N VAL A 769 12.03 -63.23 -21.98
CA VAL A 769 11.92 -64.03 -20.77
C VAL A 769 11.50 -65.43 -21.19
N SER A 770 12.43 -66.43 -21.16
CA SER A 770 12.05 -67.84 -21.24
C SER A 770 11.26 -68.17 -19.97
N PRO A 771 10.10 -68.86 -20.07
CA PRO A 771 9.41 -69.35 -18.88
C PRO A 771 10.35 -70.33 -18.16
N SER A 772 10.94 -69.85 -17.05
CA SER A 772 11.80 -70.68 -16.19
C SER A 772 10.98 -71.82 -15.63
N ARG A 773 11.50 -73.08 -15.81
CA ARG A 773 11.07 -74.26 -15.02
C ARG A 773 11.03 -73.93 -13.56
N SER A 774 9.86 -74.10 -12.95
CA SER A 774 9.63 -74.03 -11.52
C SER A 774 10.58 -75.02 -10.78
N PRO A 775 11.33 -74.60 -9.78
CA PRO A 775 11.86 -75.57 -8.80
C PRO A 775 10.76 -75.91 -7.81
N ALA A 776 10.67 -77.21 -7.53
CA ALA A 776 9.68 -77.85 -6.70
C ALA A 776 9.62 -77.33 -5.25
N GLU A 777 8.43 -77.48 -4.75
CA GLU A 777 7.97 -77.39 -3.37
C GLU A 777 8.98 -77.68 -2.28
N SER A 778 9.11 -76.89 -1.29
CA SER A 778 9.37 -77.27 0.10
C SER A 778 8.57 -76.42 1.06
N ASN A 779 7.62 -77.10 1.67
CA ASN A 779 6.86 -76.78 2.90
C ASN A 779 7.34 -75.60 3.75
N LEU A 780 6.38 -74.75 4.08
CA LEU A 780 6.07 -74.39 5.48
C LEU A 780 4.78 -73.57 5.54
N GLY A 781 4.01 -73.81 6.54
CA GLY A 781 2.59 -73.58 6.76
C GLY A 781 2.11 -72.16 6.93
N PRO A 782 0.82 -71.94 7.23
CA PRO A 782 0.10 -70.67 6.98
C PRO A 782 0.16 -69.73 8.16
N ALA A 783 0.52 -68.48 7.93
CA ALA A 783 0.25 -67.41 8.86
C ALA A 783 -0.85 -66.46 8.34
N LYS A 784 -1.94 -66.44 9.05
CA LYS A 784 -3.06 -65.48 8.88
C LYS A 784 -2.62 -64.05 9.10
N HIS A 785 -2.88 -63.19 8.17
CA HIS A 785 -3.08 -61.77 8.49
C HIS A 785 -4.23 -61.17 7.67
N SER A 786 -5.11 -60.60 8.44
CA SER A 786 -6.39 -59.92 8.11
C SER A 786 -6.18 -58.69 7.26
N ILE A 787 -7.07 -58.56 6.28
CA ILE A 787 -7.25 -57.39 5.44
C ILE A 787 -8.09 -56.35 6.21
N SER A 788 -7.59 -55.16 6.42
CA SER A 788 -8.39 -54.00 6.81
C SER A 788 -8.43 -53.02 5.62
N ALA A 789 -9.64 -52.61 5.27
CA ALA A 789 -9.97 -51.70 4.19
C ALA A 789 -9.61 -50.26 4.53
N PRO A 790 -9.33 -49.37 3.54
CA PRO A 790 -9.05 -47.96 3.80
C PRO A 790 -10.34 -47.16 4.00
N GLN A 791 -10.38 -46.36 5.07
CA GLN A 791 -11.40 -45.36 5.38
C GLN A 791 -11.27 -44.12 4.47
N ARG A 792 -12.43 -43.56 4.08
CA ARG A 792 -12.57 -42.25 3.44
C ARG A 792 -12.30 -41.13 4.45
N PRO A 793 -11.77 -39.96 4.04
CA PRO A 793 -11.76 -38.78 4.89
C PRO A 793 -13.12 -38.06 4.84
N GLU A 794 -13.64 -37.77 6.03
CA GLU A 794 -14.79 -36.92 6.28
C GLU A 794 -14.44 -35.43 6.21
N ASP A 795 -15.45 -34.67 5.87
CA ASP A 795 -15.51 -33.21 5.73
C ASP A 795 -15.13 -32.46 7.02
N ILE A 796 -14.42 -31.34 6.88
CA ILE A 796 -14.25 -30.34 7.94
C ILE A 796 -14.92 -29.05 7.44
N GLU A 797 -16.05 -28.71 8.09
CA GLU A 797 -16.68 -27.39 8.03
C GLU A 797 -15.85 -26.31 8.75
N PRO A 798 -15.94 -25.04 8.34
CA PRO A 798 -15.26 -23.95 9.00
C PRO A 798 -16.13 -23.36 10.11
N SER A 799 -15.55 -23.12 11.27
CA SER A 799 -16.13 -22.30 12.33
C SER A 799 -15.39 -20.97 12.49
N ASN A 800 -16.19 -19.91 12.38
CA ASN A 800 -16.02 -18.50 12.84
C ASN A 800 -14.70 -17.74 12.60
#